data_660aa3c57985f61a61ba905b1f99fad8
#
_entry.id   660aa3c57985f61a61ba905b1f99fad8
#
_cell.length_a   1.000
_cell.length_b   1.000
_cell.length_c   1.000
_cell.angle_alpha   90.00
_cell.angle_beta   90.00
_cell.angle_gamma   90.00
#
_symmetry.space_group_name_H-M   'P 1'
#
loop_
_entity.id
_entity.type
_entity.pdbx_description
1 polymer ?
#
loop_
_entity_poly.entity_id
_entity_poly.type
_entity_poly.pdbx_seq_one_letter_code
_entity_poly.pdbx_strand_id
1 'polypeptide(L)'
;VSISITVHQQDERQERTVDTGTTGLDLFGADRDVVAMRVGGRLLDLQRELFDGDVVEPVPAASPDGLDIIRHSCTHVMAQAVQELNPEVNLGIGPFITDGFYYDFGNIDAVTPEVVKELEKRMKRIVKENQRFVRRVVSEDEARAELSDQPYKLELIGSKGGHGAEGASVEVGGSELTIYDNVRRDGEVAWKDLCRGPHVPSTKYLGNGFALTKSSAAYWKGDQANDQLQRIYGTAWASKDDLVAYQTRMAEAAKRDHRKLGAELDLYSFPEEIGPGLVLFHPRGGILRHLIEEYVTSRHLEAGFDFVHTPEITKGGVFHTSGHLPYYADTMFPPMLADEERDAEGHVTRAGQEYYLKAMNCPMHNLIFRSRGRSYRELPLRFFEMGHDYRYEKSGVVHGLTRMRGFTQDDSHTYCTPEQASGEIRMLLDFFLSILRDFGLTDFYLELSTRDDDKHADKFIGSDEDWAAATSILEEACTSTGLQLVPDPGGAAFYGPKVSVQVKDAIGRTWQMSTVQYDFNQPERFGLEYTAADGSRRRPVMIHSAKLGSVERFIGVLVEHYAGAFPVWLSPVQVLGVPVAEEFDEYLHGFADDLRAAGVRVDLDLSSDRFGKKIRNATQSKVPFIVIVGGEDRDAGAVSFRFRDGSQLNGVPRAEAVELVRAWNDSRRNDSPTVETARRAQD
;
A
#
# COMPACT_ATOMS: atom_id res chain seq x y z
N VAL A 1 -3.28 43.99 29.91
CA VAL A 1 -1.98 43.34 30.20
C VAL A 1 -1.50 42.77 28.87
N SER A 2 -0.22 43.05 28.50
CA SER A 2 0.35 42.55 27.26
C SER A 2 1.17 41.30 27.56
N ILE A 3 1.20 40.39 26.61
CA ILE A 3 2.00 39.16 26.60
C ILE A 3 2.96 39.18 25.40
N SER A 4 4.10 38.51 25.51
CA SER A 4 5.07 38.35 24.43
C SER A 4 4.95 36.95 23.84
N ILE A 5 4.78 36.84 22.52
CA ILE A 5 4.69 35.59 21.79
C ILE A 5 5.68 35.58 20.61
N THR A 6 6.12 34.43 20.20
CA THR A 6 6.94 34.26 18.98
C THR A 6 6.10 33.63 17.88
N VAL A 7 5.95 34.30 16.75
CA VAL A 7 5.25 33.79 15.58
C VAL A 7 6.29 33.26 14.59
N HIS A 8 6.17 31.96 14.22
CA HIS A 8 6.95 31.35 13.15
C HIS A 8 6.12 31.33 11.88
N GLN A 9 6.60 31.94 10.83
CA GLN A 9 5.98 31.90 9.50
C GLN A 9 7.06 31.87 8.43
N GLN A 10 7.06 30.83 7.58
CA GLN A 10 8.00 30.68 6.44
C GLN A 10 9.47 30.88 6.81
N ASP A 11 10.00 30.14 7.78
CA ASP A 11 11.38 30.20 8.31
C ASP A 11 11.77 31.52 9.03
N GLU A 12 10.85 32.48 9.15
CA GLU A 12 11.07 33.69 9.93
C GLU A 12 10.49 33.54 11.34
N ARG A 13 11.24 34.01 12.33
CA ARG A 13 10.82 34.17 13.75
C ARG A 13 10.57 35.63 14.04
N GLN A 14 9.33 35.95 14.41
CA GLN A 14 8.95 37.31 14.77
C GLN A 14 8.39 37.34 16.20
N GLU A 15 9.07 38.06 17.08
CA GLU A 15 8.51 38.40 18.40
C GLU A 15 7.39 39.44 18.24
N ARG A 16 6.25 39.21 18.87
CA ARG A 16 5.09 40.10 18.87
C ARG A 16 4.60 40.30 20.29
N THR A 17 4.32 41.57 20.66
CA THR A 17 3.59 41.89 21.86
C THR A 17 2.12 42.04 21.53
N VAL A 18 1.26 41.25 22.19
CA VAL A 18 -0.19 41.24 21.98
C VAL A 18 -0.91 41.36 23.32
N ASP A 19 -2.19 41.70 23.29
CA ASP A 19 -2.99 41.81 24.52
C ASP A 19 -3.33 40.42 25.09
N THR A 20 -3.47 40.30 26.42
CA THR A 20 -3.99 39.10 27.08
C THR A 20 -5.39 38.78 26.55
N GLY A 21 -5.62 37.50 26.23
CA GLY A 21 -6.89 37.05 25.59
C GLY A 21 -6.82 37.02 24.06
N THR A 22 -5.65 37.42 23.45
CA THR A 22 -5.45 37.25 22.01
C THR A 22 -5.49 35.78 21.66
N THR A 23 -6.17 35.44 20.59
CA THR A 23 -6.31 34.08 20.05
C THR A 23 -5.53 33.92 18.75
N GLY A 24 -5.31 32.67 18.31
CA GLY A 24 -4.77 32.41 16.98
C GLY A 24 -5.65 32.97 15.86
N LEU A 25 -6.97 33.09 16.08
CA LEU A 25 -7.89 33.68 15.13
C LEU A 25 -7.66 35.19 14.94
N ASP A 26 -7.27 35.89 16.00
CA ASP A 26 -6.92 37.30 15.92
C ASP A 26 -5.60 37.53 15.14
N LEU A 27 -4.68 36.56 15.21
CA LEU A 27 -3.41 36.60 14.47
C LEU A 27 -3.57 36.22 12.99
N PHE A 28 -4.31 35.15 12.71
CA PHE A 28 -4.32 34.48 11.41
C PHE A 28 -5.70 34.48 10.72
N GLY A 29 -6.76 34.89 11.40
CA GLY A 29 -8.15 34.76 10.89
C GLY A 29 -8.45 35.60 9.65
N ALA A 30 -7.57 36.53 9.25
CA ALA A 30 -7.65 37.22 7.97
C ALA A 30 -7.27 36.32 6.80
N ASP A 31 -6.43 35.33 7.04
CA ASP A 31 -5.99 34.34 6.06
C ASP A 31 -6.82 33.06 6.21
N ARG A 32 -7.69 32.79 5.25
CA ARG A 32 -8.56 31.60 5.27
C ARG A 32 -7.83 30.31 4.93
N ASP A 33 -6.62 30.40 4.43
CA ASP A 33 -5.80 29.24 4.19
C ASP A 33 -5.16 28.70 5.48
N VAL A 34 -5.23 29.45 6.59
CA VAL A 34 -4.81 28.98 7.91
C VAL A 34 -6.02 28.41 8.66
N VAL A 35 -6.00 27.12 8.95
CA VAL A 35 -7.12 26.37 9.54
C VAL A 35 -6.95 26.05 11.02
N ALA A 36 -5.72 26.05 11.52
CA ALA A 36 -5.34 25.79 12.90
C ALA A 36 -3.99 26.44 13.21
N MET A 37 -3.51 26.27 14.43
CA MET A 37 -2.16 26.69 14.83
C MET A 37 -1.45 25.56 15.57
N ARG A 38 -0.12 25.62 15.56
CA ARG A 38 0.73 24.79 16.39
C ARG A 38 1.35 25.66 17.47
N VAL A 39 1.20 25.27 18.74
CA VAL A 39 1.78 25.97 19.88
C VAL A 39 2.63 24.98 20.68
N GLY A 40 3.93 25.25 20.80
CA GLY A 40 4.84 24.35 21.49
C GLY A 40 4.81 22.91 20.94
N GLY A 41 4.66 22.75 19.62
CA GLY A 41 4.56 21.44 18.95
C GLY A 41 3.16 20.80 18.95
N ARG A 42 2.16 21.35 19.64
CA ARG A 42 0.78 20.81 19.71
C ARG A 42 -0.15 21.52 18.75
N LEU A 43 -0.95 20.76 18.02
CA LEU A 43 -2.02 21.28 17.17
C LEU A 43 -3.20 21.77 18.03
N LEU A 44 -3.63 23.02 17.82
CA LEU A 44 -4.71 23.67 18.55
C LEU A 44 -5.63 24.43 17.60
N ASP A 45 -6.90 24.58 18.04
CA ASP A 45 -7.85 25.45 17.36
C ASP A 45 -7.36 26.92 17.35
N LEU A 46 -7.64 27.65 16.28
CA LEU A 46 -7.34 29.08 16.19
C LEU A 46 -8.06 29.92 17.26
N GLN A 47 -9.13 29.42 17.85
CA GLN A 47 -9.90 30.12 18.89
C GLN A 47 -9.29 29.99 20.30
N ARG A 48 -8.18 29.23 20.45
CA ARG A 48 -7.49 29.11 21.73
C ARG A 48 -6.73 30.39 22.05
N GLU A 49 -6.85 30.82 23.32
CA GLU A 49 -6.06 31.94 23.84
C GLU A 49 -4.59 31.59 23.88
N LEU A 50 -3.78 32.60 23.61
CA LEU A 50 -2.33 32.55 23.67
C LEU A 50 -1.79 33.07 25.01
N PHE A 51 -0.69 32.50 25.45
CA PHE A 51 -0.05 32.85 26.72
C PHE A 51 1.36 33.41 26.52
N ASP A 52 1.86 34.05 27.54
CA ASP A 52 3.20 34.63 27.51
C ASP A 52 4.27 33.55 27.29
N GLY A 53 5.15 33.81 26.31
CA GLY A 53 6.19 32.86 25.88
C GLY A 53 5.77 31.83 24.84
N ASP A 54 4.52 31.83 24.37
CA ASP A 54 4.07 30.88 23.34
C ASP A 54 4.83 31.04 22.02
N VAL A 55 5.22 29.93 21.44
CA VAL A 55 5.75 29.83 20.07
C VAL A 55 4.64 29.29 19.18
N VAL A 56 4.19 30.11 18.24
CA VAL A 56 2.98 29.88 17.45
C VAL A 56 3.33 29.75 15.97
N GLU A 57 2.83 28.67 15.34
CA GLU A 57 2.99 28.40 13.90
C GLU A 57 1.61 28.25 13.25
N PRO A 58 1.32 28.94 12.13
CA PRO A 58 0.10 28.72 11.40
C PRO A 58 0.09 27.34 10.72
N VAL A 59 -1.07 26.69 10.67
CA VAL A 59 -1.27 25.41 9.97
C VAL A 59 -2.07 25.68 8.70
N PRO A 60 -1.41 25.62 7.51
CA PRO A 60 -2.11 25.82 6.24
C PRO A 60 -3.07 24.69 5.91
N ALA A 61 -4.20 25.01 5.26
CA ALA A 61 -5.22 24.08 4.85
C ALA A 61 -4.69 22.93 3.95
N ALA A 62 -3.73 23.23 3.07
CA ALA A 62 -3.14 22.26 2.15
C ALA A 62 -2.00 21.43 2.79
N SER A 63 -1.58 21.74 4.01
CA SER A 63 -0.58 20.93 4.73
C SER A 63 -1.19 19.59 5.17
N PRO A 64 -0.36 18.56 5.44
CA PRO A 64 -0.86 17.27 5.95
C PRO A 64 -1.75 17.45 7.18
N ASP A 65 -1.28 18.18 8.21
CA ASP A 65 -2.05 18.47 9.42
C ASP A 65 -3.34 19.26 9.13
N GLY A 66 -3.26 20.22 8.21
CA GLY A 66 -4.43 21.03 7.81
C GLY A 66 -5.50 20.20 7.12
N LEU A 67 -5.10 19.27 6.25
CA LEU A 67 -6.02 18.33 5.61
C LEU A 67 -6.67 17.39 6.63
N ASP A 68 -5.93 16.90 7.61
CA ASP A 68 -6.47 16.02 8.66
C ASP A 68 -7.50 16.77 9.53
N ILE A 69 -7.24 18.04 9.87
CA ILE A 69 -8.18 18.89 10.60
C ILE A 69 -9.43 19.19 9.76
N ILE A 70 -9.30 19.45 8.46
CA ILE A 70 -10.44 19.62 7.54
C ILE A 70 -11.28 18.35 7.47
N ARG A 71 -10.64 17.19 7.30
CA ARG A 71 -11.30 15.86 7.27
C ARG A 71 -12.04 15.60 8.58
N HIS A 72 -11.39 15.83 9.71
CA HIS A 72 -11.99 15.68 11.03
C HIS A 72 -13.17 16.65 11.22
N SER A 73 -13.09 17.89 10.77
CA SER A 73 -14.22 18.83 10.83
C SER A 73 -15.38 18.43 9.91
N CYS A 74 -15.08 17.78 8.78
CA CYS A 74 -16.10 17.19 7.91
C CYS A 74 -16.87 16.04 8.57
N THR A 75 -16.24 15.26 9.49
CA THR A 75 -16.96 14.20 10.22
C THR A 75 -18.08 14.79 11.08
N HIS A 76 -17.83 15.89 11.78
CA HIS A 76 -18.85 16.60 12.58
C HIS A 76 -19.99 17.13 11.71
N VAL A 77 -19.69 17.75 10.57
CA VAL A 77 -20.72 18.22 9.63
C VAL A 77 -21.53 17.06 9.05
N MET A 78 -20.92 15.92 8.80
CA MET A 78 -21.61 14.72 8.36
C MET A 78 -22.49 14.14 9.47
N ALA A 79 -21.99 14.02 10.68
CA ALA A 79 -22.76 13.50 11.83
C ALA A 79 -23.96 14.38 12.15
N GLN A 80 -23.80 15.73 12.13
CA GLN A 80 -24.90 16.67 12.23
C GLN A 80 -25.94 16.44 11.11
N ALA A 81 -25.49 16.29 9.86
CA ALA A 81 -26.38 16.07 8.72
C ALA A 81 -27.18 14.76 8.84
N VAL A 82 -26.56 13.70 9.40
CA VAL A 82 -27.22 12.41 9.64
C VAL A 82 -28.27 12.54 10.74
N GLN A 83 -27.96 13.15 11.88
CA GLN A 83 -28.93 13.36 12.97
C GLN A 83 -30.02 14.36 12.62
N GLU A 84 -29.78 15.35 11.76
CA GLU A 84 -30.84 16.19 11.21
C GLU A 84 -31.82 15.43 10.28
N LEU A 85 -31.33 14.35 9.64
CA LEU A 85 -32.17 13.48 8.82
C LEU A 85 -32.95 12.46 9.67
N ASN A 86 -32.27 11.90 10.68
CA ASN A 86 -32.83 10.94 11.61
C ASN A 86 -32.29 11.20 13.04
N PRO A 87 -33.06 11.91 13.91
CA PRO A 87 -32.62 12.27 15.25
C PRO A 87 -32.33 11.07 16.20
N GLU A 88 -32.87 9.90 15.91
CA GLU A 88 -32.73 8.70 16.74
C GLU A 88 -31.40 7.97 16.50
N VAL A 89 -30.54 8.45 15.58
CA VAL A 89 -29.27 7.84 15.24
C VAL A 89 -28.27 8.00 16.37
N ASN A 90 -27.62 6.88 16.74
CA ASN A 90 -26.56 6.85 17.73
C ASN A 90 -25.19 7.15 17.09
N LEU A 91 -24.44 8.06 17.71
CA LEU A 91 -23.11 8.46 17.27
C LEU A 91 -22.05 7.47 17.78
N GLY A 92 -21.27 6.90 16.88
CA GLY A 92 -20.08 6.11 17.18
C GLY A 92 -18.81 6.95 17.23
N ILE A 93 -17.88 6.72 16.29
CA ILE A 93 -16.62 7.45 16.14
C ILE A 93 -16.46 8.03 14.75
N GLY A 94 -15.75 9.17 14.64
CA GLY A 94 -15.54 9.92 13.41
C GLY A 94 -14.10 10.31 13.13
N PRO A 95 -13.14 9.35 12.92
CA PRO A 95 -11.77 9.68 12.64
C PRO A 95 -11.56 10.13 11.20
N PHE A 96 -10.49 10.92 11.00
CA PHE A 96 -9.91 11.10 9.69
C PHE A 96 -9.03 9.88 9.32
N ILE A 97 -8.87 9.64 8.03
CA ILE A 97 -8.03 8.59 7.45
C ILE A 97 -7.25 9.18 6.27
N THR A 98 -6.32 8.43 5.72
CA THR A 98 -5.60 8.83 4.51
C THR A 98 -6.59 9.19 3.39
N ASP A 99 -6.47 10.41 2.87
CA ASP A 99 -7.31 10.98 1.81
C ASP A 99 -8.81 11.08 2.12
N GLY A 100 -9.23 10.89 3.38
CA GLY A 100 -10.64 10.91 3.70
C GLY A 100 -10.98 10.92 5.19
N PHE A 101 -12.22 10.55 5.46
CA PHE A 101 -12.77 10.41 6.80
C PHE A 101 -13.91 9.40 6.78
N TYR A 102 -14.33 8.93 7.95
CA TYR A 102 -15.59 8.22 8.11
C TYR A 102 -16.25 8.57 9.43
N TYR A 103 -17.49 8.15 9.56
CA TYR A 103 -18.22 8.18 10.84
C TYR A 103 -19.09 6.93 10.96
N ASP A 104 -19.12 6.34 12.14
CA ASP A 104 -19.90 5.15 12.47
C ASP A 104 -21.22 5.55 13.14
N PHE A 105 -22.32 5.00 12.66
CA PHE A 105 -23.67 5.29 13.13
C PHE A 105 -24.39 4.00 13.55
N GLY A 106 -24.95 4.01 14.77
CA GLY A 106 -25.87 2.97 15.23
C GLY A 106 -27.32 3.41 15.08
N ASN A 107 -28.25 2.47 15.22
CA ASN A 107 -29.68 2.71 15.11
C ASN A 107 -30.09 3.42 13.80
N ILE A 108 -29.55 2.97 12.68
CA ILE A 108 -29.79 3.51 11.35
C ILE A 108 -29.95 2.36 10.34
N ASP A 109 -30.89 2.51 9.42
CA ASP A 109 -31.05 1.59 8.29
C ASP A 109 -29.85 1.66 7.32
N ALA A 110 -29.73 0.66 6.45
CA ALA A 110 -28.70 0.63 5.42
C ALA A 110 -28.72 1.91 4.56
N VAL A 111 -27.58 2.59 4.50
CA VAL A 111 -27.44 3.88 3.82
C VAL A 111 -27.32 3.65 2.31
N THR A 112 -28.39 4.02 1.56
CA THR A 112 -28.42 3.89 0.10
C THR A 112 -27.71 5.06 -0.60
N PRO A 113 -27.37 4.94 -1.89
CA PRO A 113 -26.79 6.04 -2.67
C PRO A 113 -27.65 7.31 -2.71
N GLU A 114 -28.97 7.20 -2.61
CA GLU A 114 -29.91 8.33 -2.53
C GLU A 114 -29.78 9.06 -1.21
N VAL A 115 -29.66 8.32 -0.09
CA VAL A 115 -29.40 8.88 1.23
C VAL A 115 -28.06 9.61 1.26
N VAL A 116 -26.99 9.01 0.69
CA VAL A 116 -25.68 9.65 0.58
C VAL A 116 -25.77 11.01 -0.13
N LYS A 117 -26.49 11.10 -1.23
CA LYS A 117 -26.71 12.37 -1.96
C LYS A 117 -27.48 13.41 -1.13
N GLU A 118 -28.50 12.99 -0.40
CA GLU A 118 -29.26 13.90 0.48
C GLU A 118 -28.39 14.39 1.65
N LEU A 119 -27.58 13.51 2.25
CA LEU A 119 -26.62 13.89 3.29
C LEU A 119 -25.61 14.92 2.78
N GLU A 120 -25.01 14.70 1.61
CA GLU A 120 -24.05 15.65 1.03
C GLU A 120 -24.71 17.02 0.77
N LYS A 121 -25.96 17.05 0.33
CA LYS A 121 -26.71 18.30 0.16
C LYS A 121 -26.93 19.02 1.49
N ARG A 122 -27.24 18.28 2.59
CA ARG A 122 -27.37 18.84 3.94
C ARG A 122 -26.04 19.37 4.47
N MET A 123 -24.96 18.62 4.30
CA MET A 123 -23.60 19.07 4.64
C MET A 123 -23.27 20.40 3.96
N LYS A 124 -23.52 20.53 2.65
CA LYS A 124 -23.33 21.78 1.90
C LYS A 124 -24.16 22.94 2.44
N ARG A 125 -25.37 22.67 2.97
CA ARG A 125 -26.22 23.68 3.64
C ARG A 125 -25.55 24.11 4.96
N ILE A 126 -25.15 23.17 5.82
CA ILE A 126 -24.50 23.45 7.12
C ILE A 126 -23.22 24.27 6.90
N VAL A 127 -22.42 23.95 5.88
CA VAL A 127 -21.23 24.73 5.52
C VAL A 127 -21.59 26.18 5.17
N LYS A 128 -22.69 26.42 4.43
CA LYS A 128 -23.16 27.77 4.07
C LYS A 128 -23.70 28.56 5.28
N GLU A 129 -24.23 27.88 6.28
CA GLU A 129 -24.69 28.50 7.54
C GLU A 129 -23.53 29.11 8.32
N ASN A 130 -22.29 28.69 8.07
CA ASN A 130 -21.09 29.18 8.71
C ASN A 130 -21.17 29.06 10.25
N GLN A 131 -21.46 27.86 10.74
CA GLN A 131 -21.49 27.52 12.16
C GLN A 131 -20.06 27.48 12.69
N ARG A 132 -19.85 28.01 13.92
CA ARG A 132 -18.54 27.99 14.60
C ARG A 132 -18.37 26.69 15.34
N PHE A 133 -17.17 26.13 15.30
CA PHE A 133 -16.77 25.04 16.19
C PHE A 133 -16.30 25.62 17.52
N VAL A 134 -17.00 25.32 18.60
CA VAL A 134 -16.72 25.84 19.94
C VAL A 134 -16.33 24.71 20.88
N ARG A 135 -15.09 24.70 21.33
CA ARG A 135 -14.55 23.71 22.27
C ARG A 135 -14.95 24.07 23.71
N ARG A 136 -15.48 23.10 24.44
CA ARG A 136 -15.72 23.20 25.88
C ARG A 136 -15.02 22.05 26.62
N VAL A 137 -14.33 22.38 27.71
CA VAL A 137 -13.83 21.39 28.66
C VAL A 137 -14.98 21.08 29.61
N VAL A 138 -15.26 19.80 29.81
CA VAL A 138 -16.37 19.33 30.65
C VAL A 138 -15.90 18.28 31.64
N SER A 139 -16.57 18.18 32.77
CA SER A 139 -16.39 17.05 33.69
C SER A 139 -17.01 15.76 33.12
N GLU A 140 -16.66 14.61 33.67
CA GLU A 140 -17.24 13.34 33.28
C GLU A 140 -18.75 13.30 33.51
N ASP A 141 -19.23 13.86 34.62
CA ASP A 141 -20.66 13.93 34.95
C ASP A 141 -21.43 14.80 33.96
N GLU A 142 -20.87 15.96 33.59
CA GLU A 142 -21.48 16.85 32.58
C GLU A 142 -21.51 16.17 31.20
N ALA A 143 -20.41 15.52 30.77
CA ALA A 143 -20.36 14.81 29.49
C ALA A 143 -21.41 13.68 29.45
N ARG A 144 -21.54 12.89 30.53
CA ARG A 144 -22.53 11.82 30.64
C ARG A 144 -23.97 12.36 30.64
N ALA A 145 -24.22 13.49 31.27
CA ALA A 145 -25.54 14.12 31.27
C ALA A 145 -25.91 14.65 29.89
N GLU A 146 -24.97 15.32 29.20
CA GLU A 146 -25.19 15.92 27.89
C GLU A 146 -25.30 14.90 26.73
N LEU A 147 -24.70 13.71 26.88
CA LEU A 147 -24.67 12.64 25.88
C LEU A 147 -25.44 11.40 26.36
N SER A 148 -26.41 11.59 27.26
CA SER A 148 -27.15 10.48 27.90
C SER A 148 -27.93 9.60 26.93
N ASP A 149 -28.28 10.13 25.75
CA ASP A 149 -28.93 9.43 24.64
C ASP A 149 -27.95 8.75 23.64
N GLN A 150 -26.63 8.87 23.87
CA GLN A 150 -25.59 8.37 22.98
C GLN A 150 -24.78 7.22 23.61
N PRO A 151 -25.26 5.96 23.50
CA PRO A 151 -24.68 4.82 24.24
C PRO A 151 -23.20 4.58 23.95
N TYR A 152 -22.78 4.71 22.71
CA TYR A 152 -21.37 4.51 22.34
C TYR A 152 -20.47 5.62 22.89
N LYS A 153 -20.94 6.87 22.97
CA LYS A 153 -20.19 7.97 23.59
C LYS A 153 -20.06 7.78 25.11
N LEU A 154 -21.12 7.29 25.76
CA LEU A 154 -21.05 6.94 27.20
C LEU A 154 -20.03 5.82 27.49
N GLU A 155 -19.93 4.83 26.59
CA GLU A 155 -18.94 3.77 26.71
C GLU A 155 -17.51 4.30 26.54
N LEU A 156 -17.27 5.20 25.56
CA LEU A 156 -15.97 5.84 25.34
C LEU A 156 -15.53 6.67 26.55
N ILE A 157 -16.42 7.43 27.16
CA ILE A 157 -16.15 8.20 28.39
C ILE A 157 -15.69 7.26 29.50
N GLY A 158 -16.35 6.09 29.68
CA GLY A 158 -16.01 5.11 30.72
C GLY A 158 -14.67 4.41 30.52
N SER A 159 -14.23 4.24 29.29
CA SER A 159 -12.97 3.55 28.96
C SER A 159 -11.71 4.41 29.11
N LYS A 160 -11.84 5.70 29.37
CA LYS A 160 -10.74 6.69 29.46
C LYS A 160 -9.71 6.59 28.31
N GLY A 161 -10.14 6.10 27.15
CA GLY A 161 -9.28 5.94 25.97
C GLY A 161 -8.32 4.76 25.99
N GLY A 162 -8.41 3.85 26.98
CA GLY A 162 -7.60 2.64 27.05
C GLY A 162 -8.26 1.48 26.29
N HIS A 163 -7.55 0.87 25.31
CA HIS A 163 -7.94 -0.29 24.53
C HIS A 163 -9.34 -0.22 23.88
N GLY A 164 -9.55 0.85 23.09
CA GLY A 164 -10.80 1.07 22.35
C GLY A 164 -10.66 0.78 20.85
N ALA A 165 -11.76 0.98 20.12
CA ALA A 165 -11.81 0.85 18.66
C ALA A 165 -10.70 1.67 17.97
N GLU A 166 -10.21 1.17 16.85
CA GLU A 166 -9.35 1.91 15.94
C GLU A 166 -10.01 3.27 15.62
N GLY A 167 -9.33 4.39 15.89
CA GLY A 167 -9.88 5.74 15.74
C GLY A 167 -10.50 6.37 17.02
N ALA A 168 -10.72 5.63 18.11
CA ALA A 168 -11.27 6.19 19.35
C ALA A 168 -10.40 7.29 19.99
N SER A 169 -9.13 7.39 19.62
CA SER A 169 -8.21 8.42 20.10
C SER A 169 -8.59 9.84 19.67
N VAL A 170 -9.45 10.02 18.66
CA VAL A 170 -9.97 11.34 18.25
C VAL A 170 -11.13 11.79 19.15
N GLU A 171 -11.79 10.88 19.83
CA GLU A 171 -12.93 11.14 20.70
C GLU A 171 -12.50 11.38 22.16
N VAL A 172 -11.71 10.47 22.71
CA VAL A 172 -11.24 10.49 24.11
C VAL A 172 -9.76 10.19 24.21
N GLY A 173 -9.13 10.79 25.22
CA GLY A 173 -7.72 10.58 25.54
C GLY A 173 -7.06 11.89 26.01
N GLY A 174 -6.00 11.78 26.81
CA GLY A 174 -5.38 12.92 27.45
C GLY A 174 -5.98 13.22 28.83
N SER A 175 -5.68 14.41 29.39
CA SER A 175 -6.08 14.79 30.74
C SER A 175 -7.46 15.44 30.85
N GLU A 176 -8.10 15.80 29.74
CA GLU A 176 -9.34 16.56 29.70
C GLU A 176 -10.39 15.89 28.79
N LEU A 177 -11.66 15.89 29.23
CA LEU A 177 -12.79 15.59 28.36
C LEU A 177 -13.28 16.88 27.71
N THR A 178 -13.58 16.82 26.42
CA THR A 178 -14.03 17.97 25.65
C THR A 178 -15.21 17.64 24.77
N ILE A 179 -16.13 18.60 24.68
CA ILE A 179 -17.25 18.61 23.74
C ILE A 179 -17.06 19.75 22.77
N TYR A 180 -17.30 19.51 21.52
CA TYR A 180 -17.38 20.53 20.46
C TYR A 180 -18.80 20.79 20.08
N ASP A 181 -19.21 22.06 20.17
CA ASP A 181 -20.50 22.54 19.74
C ASP A 181 -20.40 23.18 18.34
N ASN A 182 -21.32 22.83 17.46
CA ASN A 182 -21.54 23.55 16.20
C ASN A 182 -22.53 24.68 16.49
N VAL A 183 -22.06 25.93 16.56
CA VAL A 183 -22.83 27.07 16.99
C VAL A 183 -23.21 27.96 15.81
N ARG A 184 -24.50 28.20 15.61
CA ARG A 184 -25.07 29.11 14.60
C ARG A 184 -24.67 30.56 14.88
N ARG A 185 -24.90 31.44 13.90
CA ARG A 185 -24.60 32.89 14.01
C ARG A 185 -25.40 33.61 15.09
N ASP A 186 -26.61 33.13 15.39
CA ASP A 186 -27.48 33.62 16.43
C ASP A 186 -27.10 33.16 17.85
N GLY A 187 -26.10 32.29 17.95
CA GLY A 187 -25.60 31.72 19.20
C GLY A 187 -26.24 30.40 19.60
N GLU A 188 -27.22 29.91 18.83
CA GLU A 188 -27.83 28.59 19.09
C GLU A 188 -26.86 27.46 18.80
N VAL A 189 -26.80 26.47 19.68
CA VAL A 189 -26.07 25.21 19.46
C VAL A 189 -26.89 24.34 18.52
N ALA A 190 -26.40 24.18 17.29
CA ALA A 190 -27.06 23.37 16.29
C ALA A 190 -26.84 21.87 16.49
N TRP A 191 -25.64 21.51 16.98
CA TRP A 191 -25.24 20.13 17.19
C TRP A 191 -23.99 20.08 18.09
N LYS A 192 -23.73 18.93 18.72
CA LYS A 192 -22.57 18.73 19.59
C LYS A 192 -22.07 17.29 19.55
N ASP A 193 -20.79 17.09 19.84
CA ASP A 193 -20.19 15.78 19.97
C ASP A 193 -19.00 15.76 20.95
N LEU A 194 -18.75 14.58 21.53
CA LEU A 194 -17.56 14.28 22.29
C LEU A 194 -16.36 14.20 21.33
N CYS A 195 -15.37 15.08 21.50
CA CYS A 195 -14.23 15.15 20.58
C CYS A 195 -13.04 15.87 21.20
N ARG A 196 -11.83 15.48 20.82
CA ARG A 196 -10.60 16.15 21.26
C ARG A 196 -10.22 17.35 20.41
N GLY A 197 -10.65 17.39 19.17
CA GLY A 197 -10.22 18.37 18.18
C GLY A 197 -8.78 18.13 17.69
N PRO A 198 -8.11 19.16 17.12
CA PRO A 198 -8.68 20.46 16.80
C PRO A 198 -9.63 20.45 15.61
N HIS A 199 -10.40 21.53 15.45
CA HIS A 199 -11.27 21.77 14.32
C HIS A 199 -10.95 23.11 13.63
N VAL A 200 -11.40 23.23 12.38
CA VAL A 200 -11.37 24.52 11.67
C VAL A 200 -12.25 25.55 12.40
N PRO A 201 -12.01 26.87 12.26
CA PRO A 201 -12.75 27.90 13.03
C PRO A 201 -14.27 27.88 12.82
N SER A 202 -14.71 27.54 11.63
CA SER A 202 -16.14 27.37 11.30
C SER A 202 -16.35 26.47 10.11
N THR A 203 -17.58 25.97 9.95
CA THR A 203 -17.94 25.08 8.84
C THR A 203 -17.68 25.71 7.46
N LYS A 204 -17.64 27.04 7.35
CA LYS A 204 -17.33 27.74 6.09
C LYS A 204 -15.90 27.48 5.58
N TYR A 205 -14.94 27.14 6.46
CA TYR A 205 -13.57 26.79 6.05
C TYR A 205 -13.50 25.49 5.23
N LEU A 206 -14.51 24.62 5.33
CA LEU A 206 -14.62 23.38 4.54
C LEU A 206 -14.96 23.65 3.07
N GLY A 207 -15.52 24.80 2.76
CA GLY A 207 -15.84 25.21 1.39
C GLY A 207 -16.69 24.19 0.63
N ASN A 208 -16.28 23.88 -0.59
CA ASN A 208 -16.88 22.85 -1.44
C ASN A 208 -15.86 21.71 -1.74
N GLY A 209 -14.81 21.60 -0.95
CA GLY A 209 -13.70 20.64 -1.15
C GLY A 209 -13.99 19.23 -0.61
N PHE A 210 -15.23 18.85 -0.37
CA PHE A 210 -15.57 17.53 0.18
C PHE A 210 -16.65 16.80 -0.63
N ALA A 211 -16.69 15.48 -0.50
CA ALA A 211 -17.73 14.60 -1.04
C ALA A 211 -17.87 13.35 -0.17
N LEU A 212 -19.07 12.80 -0.11
CA LEU A 212 -19.30 11.46 0.43
C LEU A 212 -19.02 10.42 -0.65
N THR A 213 -18.44 9.27 -0.27
CA THR A 213 -17.94 8.29 -1.24
C THR A 213 -18.71 6.97 -1.23
N LYS A 214 -18.90 6.37 -0.06
CA LYS A 214 -19.58 5.07 0.09
C LYS A 214 -20.10 4.87 1.50
N SER A 215 -20.90 3.83 1.68
CA SER A 215 -21.29 3.30 3.00
C SER A 215 -20.92 1.81 3.09
N SER A 216 -20.73 1.31 4.29
CA SER A 216 -20.54 -0.11 4.58
C SER A 216 -21.01 -0.44 5.99
N ALA A 217 -21.30 -1.72 6.25
CA ALA A 217 -21.43 -2.21 7.62
C ALA A 217 -20.04 -2.22 8.30
N ALA A 218 -20.04 -1.98 9.60
CA ALA A 218 -18.87 -2.09 10.48
C ALA A 218 -19.33 -2.62 11.84
N TYR A 219 -18.45 -3.30 12.58
CA TYR A 219 -18.77 -3.71 13.94
C TYR A 219 -18.16 -2.73 14.94
N TRP A 220 -18.92 -2.42 16.02
CA TRP A 220 -18.41 -1.55 17.08
C TRP A 220 -17.08 -2.10 17.63
N LYS A 221 -16.07 -1.26 17.75
CA LYS A 221 -14.70 -1.61 18.14
C LYS A 221 -14.05 -2.72 17.30
N GLY A 222 -14.54 -2.98 16.08
CA GLY A 222 -13.98 -4.00 15.21
C GLY A 222 -14.26 -5.44 15.62
N ASP A 223 -15.10 -5.66 16.64
CA ASP A 223 -15.44 -6.99 17.15
C ASP A 223 -16.82 -7.43 16.63
N GLN A 224 -16.86 -8.59 15.98
CA GLN A 224 -18.09 -9.18 15.43
C GLN A 224 -19.12 -9.56 16.51
N ALA A 225 -18.71 -9.65 17.77
CA ALA A 225 -19.62 -9.89 18.89
C ALA A 225 -20.40 -8.63 19.31
N ASN A 226 -19.97 -7.45 18.89
CA ASN A 226 -20.60 -6.17 19.20
C ASN A 226 -21.61 -5.76 18.11
N ASP A 227 -22.34 -4.64 18.37
CA ASP A 227 -23.34 -4.09 17.47
C ASP A 227 -22.79 -3.84 16.08
N GLN A 228 -23.60 -4.12 15.07
CA GLN A 228 -23.32 -3.75 13.68
C GLN A 228 -23.78 -2.31 13.44
N LEU A 229 -22.83 -1.47 13.02
CA LEU A 229 -23.02 -0.06 12.69
C LEU A 229 -23.01 0.17 11.18
N GLN A 230 -23.53 1.32 10.75
CA GLN A 230 -23.35 1.82 9.40
C GLN A 230 -22.20 2.83 9.38
N ARG A 231 -21.17 2.55 8.59
CA ARG A 231 -20.01 3.44 8.38
C ARG A 231 -20.20 4.21 7.08
N ILE A 232 -20.23 5.53 7.17
CA ILE A 232 -20.29 6.42 6.00
C ILE A 232 -18.92 7.03 5.79
N TYR A 233 -18.40 6.91 4.56
CA TYR A 233 -17.08 7.44 4.17
C TYR A 233 -17.23 8.72 3.36
N GLY A 234 -16.28 9.62 3.55
CA GLY A 234 -16.11 10.82 2.76
C GLY A 234 -14.64 11.12 2.47
N THR A 235 -14.43 12.11 1.62
CA THR A 235 -13.12 12.70 1.33
C THR A 235 -13.22 14.21 1.46
N ALA A 236 -12.13 14.87 1.92
CA ALA A 236 -12.08 16.32 2.00
C ALA A 236 -10.68 16.86 1.70
N TRP A 237 -10.66 18.01 1.05
CA TRP A 237 -9.50 18.66 0.47
C TRP A 237 -9.54 20.17 0.73
N ALA A 238 -8.39 20.84 0.63
CA ALA A 238 -8.31 22.28 0.88
C ALA A 238 -9.16 23.10 -0.10
N SER A 239 -9.34 22.63 -1.33
CA SER A 239 -10.13 23.30 -2.36
C SER A 239 -11.04 22.33 -3.13
N LYS A 240 -11.99 22.91 -3.90
CA LYS A 240 -12.81 22.15 -4.83
C LYS A 240 -11.96 21.57 -5.98
N ASP A 241 -10.94 22.27 -6.41
CA ASP A 241 -10.07 21.83 -7.51
C ASP A 241 -9.25 20.61 -7.09
N ASP A 242 -8.75 20.58 -5.85
CA ASP A 242 -8.08 19.41 -5.27
C ASP A 242 -9.02 18.21 -5.16
N LEU A 243 -10.28 18.43 -4.75
CA LEU A 243 -11.29 17.37 -4.74
C LEU A 243 -11.53 16.81 -6.16
N VAL A 244 -11.67 17.67 -7.16
CA VAL A 244 -11.86 17.24 -8.57
C VAL A 244 -10.63 16.48 -9.06
N ALA A 245 -9.43 16.94 -8.74
CA ALA A 245 -8.19 16.24 -9.08
C ALA A 245 -8.14 14.84 -8.43
N TYR A 246 -8.50 14.74 -7.14
CA TYR A 246 -8.61 13.47 -6.45
C TYR A 246 -9.66 12.54 -7.09
N GLN A 247 -10.87 13.05 -7.36
CA GLN A 247 -11.94 12.26 -7.99
C GLN A 247 -11.54 11.76 -9.39
N THR A 248 -10.84 12.59 -10.17
CA THR A 248 -10.31 12.21 -11.48
C THR A 248 -9.27 11.10 -11.34
N ARG A 249 -8.34 11.23 -10.38
CA ARG A 249 -7.34 10.21 -10.07
C ARG A 249 -8.00 8.89 -9.66
N MET A 250 -9.03 8.94 -8.81
CA MET A 250 -9.77 7.74 -8.38
C MET A 250 -10.55 7.07 -9.53
N ALA A 251 -11.14 7.87 -10.43
CA ALA A 251 -11.81 7.34 -11.62
C ALA A 251 -10.82 6.66 -12.58
N GLU A 252 -9.62 7.24 -12.77
CA GLU A 252 -8.55 6.59 -13.52
C GLU A 252 -8.04 5.32 -12.82
N ALA A 253 -7.91 5.33 -11.48
CA ALA A 253 -7.55 4.15 -10.71
C ALA A 253 -8.54 3.00 -10.91
N ALA A 254 -9.84 3.30 -10.89
CA ALA A 254 -10.89 2.30 -11.12
C ALA A 254 -10.85 1.67 -12.52
N LYS A 255 -10.44 2.43 -13.54
CA LYS A 255 -10.24 1.90 -14.91
C LYS A 255 -9.04 0.95 -14.99
N ARG A 256 -8.04 1.16 -14.13
CA ARG A 256 -6.78 0.41 -14.09
C ARG A 256 -6.79 -0.73 -13.09
N ASP A 257 -7.88 -0.93 -12.33
CA ASP A 257 -7.98 -1.98 -11.30
C ASP A 257 -7.52 -3.33 -11.87
N HIS A 258 -6.49 -3.92 -11.26
CA HIS A 258 -5.88 -5.16 -11.72
C HIS A 258 -6.86 -6.33 -11.76
N ARG A 259 -7.88 -6.35 -10.89
CA ARG A 259 -8.92 -7.42 -10.89
C ARG A 259 -9.76 -7.36 -12.16
N LYS A 260 -10.12 -6.13 -12.58
CA LYS A 260 -10.87 -5.90 -13.82
C LYS A 260 -10.01 -6.20 -15.06
N LEU A 261 -8.83 -5.58 -15.13
CA LEU A 261 -7.92 -5.78 -16.25
C LEU A 261 -7.43 -7.22 -16.36
N GLY A 262 -7.20 -7.90 -15.22
CA GLY A 262 -6.82 -9.30 -15.19
C GLY A 262 -7.85 -10.21 -15.84
N ALA A 263 -9.15 -9.98 -15.58
CA ALA A 263 -10.24 -10.70 -16.22
C ALA A 263 -10.39 -10.32 -17.70
N GLU A 264 -10.36 -9.02 -18.04
CA GLU A 264 -10.49 -8.54 -19.43
C GLU A 264 -9.36 -9.03 -20.36
N LEU A 265 -8.14 -9.19 -19.82
CA LEU A 265 -6.95 -9.63 -20.55
C LEU A 265 -6.69 -11.13 -20.41
N ASP A 266 -7.56 -11.86 -19.72
CA ASP A 266 -7.44 -13.30 -19.45
C ASP A 266 -6.10 -13.68 -18.78
N LEU A 267 -5.72 -12.91 -17.74
CA LEU A 267 -4.46 -13.13 -17.01
C LEU A 267 -4.64 -14.06 -15.81
N TYR A 268 -5.71 -13.87 -15.04
CA TYR A 268 -5.99 -14.63 -13.81
C TYR A 268 -7.43 -14.47 -13.34
N SER A 269 -7.84 -15.36 -12.44
CA SER A 269 -9.14 -15.34 -11.78
C SER A 269 -9.05 -15.70 -10.30
N PHE A 270 -10.11 -15.38 -9.55
CA PHE A 270 -10.26 -15.66 -8.12
C PHE A 270 -11.56 -16.43 -7.87
N PRO A 271 -11.64 -17.73 -8.25
CA PRO A 271 -12.84 -18.51 -8.07
C PRO A 271 -13.10 -18.80 -6.58
N GLU A 272 -14.38 -18.80 -6.19
CA GLU A 272 -14.78 -19.05 -4.79
C GLU A 272 -14.39 -20.45 -4.33
N GLU A 273 -14.33 -21.42 -5.25
CA GLU A 273 -14.03 -22.83 -5.00
C GLU A 273 -12.64 -23.05 -4.38
N ILE A 274 -11.66 -22.19 -4.67
CA ILE A 274 -10.33 -22.29 -4.08
C ILE A 274 -10.17 -21.44 -2.81
N GLY A 275 -11.17 -20.62 -2.51
CA GLY A 275 -11.19 -19.75 -1.33
C GLY A 275 -10.56 -18.37 -1.52
N PRO A 276 -10.87 -17.42 -0.62
CA PRO A 276 -10.43 -16.04 -0.73
C PRO A 276 -8.93 -15.92 -0.52
N GLY A 277 -8.29 -15.03 -1.29
CA GLY A 277 -6.85 -14.75 -1.18
C GLY A 277 -5.95 -15.74 -1.89
N LEU A 278 -6.52 -16.53 -2.79
CA LEU A 278 -5.80 -17.42 -3.68
C LEU A 278 -6.14 -17.05 -5.14
N VAL A 279 -5.22 -17.31 -6.06
CA VAL A 279 -5.34 -16.92 -7.47
C VAL A 279 -5.06 -18.10 -8.39
N LEU A 280 -5.80 -18.17 -9.50
CA LEU A 280 -5.45 -19.02 -10.63
C LEU A 280 -4.91 -18.16 -11.76
N PHE A 281 -3.65 -18.36 -12.13
CA PHE A 281 -3.08 -17.73 -13.32
C PHE A 281 -3.48 -18.51 -14.55
N HIS A 282 -4.09 -17.80 -15.51
CA HIS A 282 -4.42 -18.35 -16.82
C HIS A 282 -3.15 -18.39 -17.71
N PRO A 283 -3.16 -19.03 -18.88
CA PRO A 283 -1.94 -19.17 -19.68
C PRO A 283 -1.19 -17.85 -19.95
N ARG A 284 -1.91 -16.76 -20.22
CA ARG A 284 -1.29 -15.44 -20.44
C ARG A 284 -0.69 -14.86 -19.15
N GLY A 285 -1.39 -14.98 -18.04
CA GLY A 285 -0.89 -14.56 -16.73
C GLY A 285 0.28 -15.42 -16.25
N GLY A 286 0.22 -16.73 -16.52
CA GLY A 286 1.30 -17.66 -16.23
C GLY A 286 2.60 -17.30 -16.95
N ILE A 287 2.52 -16.91 -18.23
CA ILE A 287 3.69 -16.42 -18.98
C ILE A 287 4.22 -15.10 -18.39
N LEU A 288 3.35 -14.13 -18.08
CA LEU A 288 3.77 -12.88 -17.45
C LEU A 288 4.50 -13.14 -16.12
N ARG A 289 3.95 -14.00 -15.28
CA ARG A 289 4.57 -14.42 -14.02
C ARG A 289 5.94 -15.07 -14.25
N HIS A 290 6.01 -16.03 -15.18
CA HIS A 290 7.26 -16.73 -15.53
C HIS A 290 8.35 -15.75 -15.96
N LEU A 291 8.04 -14.80 -16.84
CA LEU A 291 8.99 -13.78 -17.32
C LEU A 291 9.54 -12.92 -16.18
N ILE A 292 8.71 -12.55 -15.22
CA ILE A 292 9.12 -11.78 -14.05
C ILE A 292 10.04 -12.63 -13.14
N GLU A 293 9.63 -13.86 -12.82
CA GLU A 293 10.38 -14.77 -11.97
C GLU A 293 11.75 -15.14 -12.59
N GLU A 294 11.78 -15.43 -13.88
CA GLU A 294 13.02 -15.71 -14.62
C GLU A 294 13.96 -14.51 -14.62
N TYR A 295 13.43 -13.31 -14.91
CA TYR A 295 14.22 -12.08 -14.90
C TYR A 295 14.83 -11.82 -13.53
N VAL A 296 14.02 -11.85 -12.48
CA VAL A 296 14.48 -11.58 -11.10
C VAL A 296 15.48 -12.65 -10.64
N THR A 297 15.25 -13.92 -10.99
CA THR A 297 16.17 -15.01 -10.68
C THR A 297 17.54 -14.79 -11.35
N SER A 298 17.56 -14.46 -12.65
CA SER A 298 18.80 -14.20 -13.36
C SER A 298 19.59 -13.03 -12.76
N ARG A 299 18.89 -11.93 -12.40
CA ARG A 299 19.50 -10.76 -11.75
C ARG A 299 20.11 -11.10 -10.39
N HIS A 300 19.47 -11.97 -9.59
CA HIS A 300 20.04 -12.43 -8.32
C HIS A 300 21.31 -13.26 -8.51
N LEU A 301 21.28 -14.20 -9.45
CA LEU A 301 22.47 -15.03 -9.76
C LEU A 301 23.63 -14.15 -10.25
N GLU A 302 23.37 -13.17 -11.13
CA GLU A 302 24.35 -12.19 -11.60
C GLU A 302 24.93 -11.35 -10.45
N ALA A 303 24.11 -11.01 -9.44
CA ALA A 303 24.51 -10.27 -8.24
C ALA A 303 25.21 -11.15 -7.18
N GLY A 304 25.46 -12.44 -7.48
CA GLY A 304 26.19 -13.36 -6.59
C GLY A 304 25.36 -13.92 -5.45
N PHE A 305 24.06 -14.12 -5.64
CA PHE A 305 23.24 -14.88 -4.71
C PHE A 305 23.24 -16.36 -5.05
N ASP A 306 23.30 -17.21 -4.04
CA ASP A 306 23.13 -18.66 -4.17
C ASP A 306 21.65 -19.02 -4.16
N PHE A 307 21.17 -19.68 -5.23
CA PHE A 307 19.78 -20.13 -5.32
C PHE A 307 19.55 -21.35 -4.43
N VAL A 308 18.54 -21.25 -3.55
CA VAL A 308 18.12 -22.33 -2.65
C VAL A 308 16.63 -22.61 -2.84
N HIS A 309 16.16 -23.73 -2.31
CA HIS A 309 14.75 -24.10 -2.32
C HIS A 309 14.37 -24.76 -1.00
N THR A 310 13.30 -24.31 -0.39
CA THR A 310 12.82 -24.81 0.90
C THR A 310 11.38 -25.31 0.82
N PRO A 311 10.99 -26.33 1.63
CA PRO A 311 9.66 -26.90 1.58
C PRO A 311 8.59 -25.95 2.14
N GLU A 312 7.38 -26.02 1.62
CA GLU A 312 6.22 -25.20 2.04
C GLU A 312 5.65 -25.60 3.40
N ILE A 313 5.95 -26.82 3.85
CA ILE A 313 5.50 -27.32 5.16
C ILE A 313 6.68 -27.68 6.04
N THR A 314 6.59 -27.42 7.34
CA THR A 314 7.61 -27.78 8.31
C THR A 314 7.01 -28.01 9.72
N LYS A 315 7.78 -28.66 10.58
CA LYS A 315 7.41 -28.87 11.98
C LYS A 315 7.38 -27.55 12.75
N GLY A 316 6.42 -27.42 13.68
CA GLY A 316 6.23 -26.19 14.49
C GLY A 316 7.47 -25.75 15.29
N GLY A 317 8.37 -26.67 15.65
CA GLY A 317 9.59 -26.34 16.38
C GLY A 317 10.50 -25.30 15.73
N VAL A 318 10.51 -25.24 14.39
CA VAL A 318 11.27 -24.23 13.63
C VAL A 318 10.69 -22.84 13.85
N PHE A 319 9.37 -22.72 13.87
CA PHE A 319 8.66 -21.46 14.10
C PHE A 319 8.65 -21.03 15.57
N HIS A 320 8.76 -21.96 16.52
CA HIS A 320 9.04 -21.63 17.91
C HIS A 320 10.44 -21.05 18.08
N THR A 321 11.45 -21.67 17.47
CA THR A 321 12.84 -21.20 17.52
C THR A 321 12.98 -19.79 16.93
N SER A 322 12.37 -19.52 15.79
CA SER A 322 12.42 -18.21 15.13
C SER A 322 11.60 -17.13 15.82
N GLY A 323 10.68 -17.48 16.71
CA GLY A 323 9.77 -16.55 17.38
C GLY A 323 8.46 -16.28 16.62
N HIS A 324 8.26 -16.88 15.44
CA HIS A 324 7.03 -16.64 14.67
C HIS A 324 5.78 -17.13 15.40
N LEU A 325 5.76 -18.32 15.95
CA LEU A 325 4.58 -18.82 16.70
C LEU A 325 4.24 -17.96 17.92
N PRO A 326 5.20 -17.52 18.79
CA PRO A 326 4.88 -16.64 19.90
C PRO A 326 4.33 -15.25 19.51
N TYR A 327 4.74 -14.69 18.37
CA TYR A 327 4.43 -13.29 18.01
C TYR A 327 3.51 -13.13 16.80
N TYR A 328 3.37 -14.18 15.95
CA TYR A 328 2.64 -14.15 14.70
C TYR A 328 1.64 -15.30 14.51
N ALA A 329 1.30 -16.03 15.57
CA ALA A 329 0.40 -17.18 15.51
C ALA A 329 -0.93 -16.86 14.81
N ASP A 330 -1.51 -15.68 15.08
CA ASP A 330 -2.78 -15.23 14.50
C ASP A 330 -2.74 -15.04 12.98
N THR A 331 -1.54 -14.92 12.41
CA THR A 331 -1.33 -14.76 10.97
C THR A 331 -0.89 -16.05 10.29
N MET A 332 -0.73 -17.14 11.01
CA MET A 332 -0.36 -18.45 10.48
C MET A 332 -1.60 -19.32 10.31
N PHE A 333 -1.63 -20.14 9.26
CA PHE A 333 -2.65 -21.16 9.14
C PHE A 333 -2.55 -22.16 10.30
N PRO A 334 -3.69 -22.70 10.79
CA PRO A 334 -3.68 -23.74 11.84
C PRO A 334 -2.81 -24.93 11.40
N PRO A 335 -2.18 -25.63 12.36
CA PRO A 335 -1.35 -26.78 12.06
C PRO A 335 -2.16 -27.93 11.47
N MET A 336 -1.52 -28.67 10.58
CA MET A 336 -1.97 -29.98 10.14
C MET A 336 -1.39 -31.05 11.07
N LEU A 337 -2.25 -31.94 11.56
CA LEU A 337 -1.81 -33.07 12.39
C LEU A 337 -1.47 -34.27 11.49
N ALA A 338 -0.23 -34.72 11.54
CA ALA A 338 0.23 -35.92 10.87
C ALA A 338 0.54 -37.04 11.87
N ASP A 339 0.43 -38.29 11.45
CA ASP A 339 0.77 -39.49 12.23
C ASP A 339 -0.01 -39.62 13.55
N GLU A 340 -1.23 -39.06 13.64
CA GLU A 340 -2.15 -39.28 14.75
C GLU A 340 -2.73 -40.70 14.65
N GLU A 341 -2.65 -41.47 15.71
CA GLU A 341 -3.24 -42.81 15.82
C GLU A 341 -4.48 -42.76 16.72
N ARG A 342 -5.54 -43.45 16.30
CA ARG A 342 -6.79 -43.55 17.04
C ARG A 342 -7.17 -45.03 17.21
N ASP A 343 -7.80 -45.38 18.34
CA ASP A 343 -8.38 -46.70 18.56
C ASP A 343 -9.69 -46.88 17.76
N ALA A 344 -10.29 -48.05 17.89
CA ALA A 344 -11.55 -48.39 17.20
C ALA A 344 -12.73 -47.50 17.70
N GLU A 345 -12.63 -46.95 18.89
CA GLU A 345 -13.60 -46.07 19.55
C GLU A 345 -13.37 -44.58 19.19
N GLY A 346 -12.29 -44.29 18.44
CA GLY A 346 -11.95 -42.92 17.97
C GLY A 346 -11.12 -42.10 18.96
N HIS A 347 -10.67 -42.65 20.08
CA HIS A 347 -9.79 -41.96 21.01
C HIS A 347 -8.36 -41.91 20.48
N VAL A 348 -7.69 -40.76 20.69
CA VAL A 348 -6.31 -40.58 20.29
C VAL A 348 -5.39 -41.44 21.16
N THR A 349 -4.74 -42.44 20.55
CA THR A 349 -3.76 -43.33 21.20
C THR A 349 -2.33 -42.80 21.05
N ARG A 350 -2.08 -42.05 19.99
CA ARG A 350 -0.83 -41.35 19.76
C ARG A 350 -1.12 -39.94 19.23
N ALA A 351 -0.61 -38.94 19.92
CA ALA A 351 -0.77 -37.55 19.46
C ALA A 351 -0.09 -37.32 18.11
N GLY A 352 -0.79 -36.68 17.22
CA GLY A 352 -0.25 -36.26 15.93
C GLY A 352 0.89 -35.26 16.06
N GLN A 353 1.74 -35.20 15.04
CA GLN A 353 2.80 -34.23 14.95
C GLN A 353 2.30 -33.00 14.15
N GLU A 354 2.49 -31.82 14.70
CA GLU A 354 2.08 -30.57 14.07
C GLU A 354 3.02 -30.17 12.92
N TYR A 355 2.45 -29.98 11.75
CA TYR A 355 3.08 -29.36 10.59
C TYR A 355 2.34 -28.07 10.23
N TYR A 356 3.09 -27.04 9.92
CA TYR A 356 2.58 -25.72 9.54
C TYR A 356 2.93 -25.40 8.08
N LEU A 357 2.03 -24.73 7.38
CA LEU A 357 2.39 -23.99 6.16
C LEU A 357 3.33 -22.84 6.56
N LYS A 358 4.41 -22.66 5.81
CA LYS A 358 5.37 -21.60 6.12
C LYS A 358 4.77 -20.22 5.85
N ALA A 359 4.89 -19.32 6.82
CA ALA A 359 4.53 -17.92 6.70
C ALA A 359 5.71 -17.05 6.26
N MET A 360 6.94 -17.59 6.36
CA MET A 360 8.22 -16.95 6.01
C MET A 360 9.28 -18.01 5.71
N ASN A 361 10.26 -17.66 4.86
CA ASN A 361 11.35 -18.56 4.44
C ASN A 361 12.58 -18.52 5.36
N CYS A 362 12.77 -17.44 6.11
CA CYS A 362 13.97 -17.19 6.92
C CYS A 362 14.38 -18.33 7.87
N PRO A 363 13.47 -19.06 8.58
CA PRO A 363 13.91 -20.14 9.47
C PRO A 363 14.62 -21.27 8.74
N MET A 364 14.18 -21.59 7.50
CA MET A 364 14.78 -22.64 6.71
C MET A 364 16.15 -22.21 6.14
N HIS A 365 16.33 -20.95 5.73
CA HIS A 365 17.63 -20.42 5.35
C HIS A 365 18.63 -20.47 6.50
N ASN A 366 18.21 -20.20 7.74
CA ASN A 366 19.02 -20.38 8.93
C ASN A 366 19.48 -21.84 9.12
N LEU A 367 18.61 -22.82 8.81
CA LEU A 367 18.99 -24.24 8.85
C LEU A 367 20.01 -24.58 7.76
N ILE A 368 19.90 -23.99 6.56
CA ILE A 368 20.89 -24.14 5.49
C ILE A 368 22.23 -23.55 5.92
N PHE A 369 22.24 -22.34 6.50
CA PHE A 369 23.46 -21.74 7.04
C PHE A 369 24.12 -22.66 8.07
N ARG A 370 23.35 -23.16 9.04
CA ARG A 370 23.81 -23.98 10.14
C ARG A 370 24.18 -25.42 9.74
N SER A 371 23.82 -25.87 8.55
CA SER A 371 24.02 -27.27 8.12
C SER A 371 25.50 -27.72 8.11
N ARG A 372 26.43 -26.78 8.11
CA ARG A 372 27.87 -27.05 8.19
C ARG A 372 28.61 -25.89 8.87
N GLY A 373 29.86 -26.12 9.28
CA GLY A 373 30.75 -25.06 9.79
C GLY A 373 31.00 -24.00 8.70
N ARG A 374 30.96 -22.72 9.11
CA ARG A 374 31.20 -21.56 8.23
C ARG A 374 32.47 -20.84 8.61
N SER A 375 33.16 -20.30 7.61
CA SER A 375 34.33 -19.45 7.78
C SER A 375 34.04 -18.01 7.41
N TYR A 376 34.68 -17.03 8.06
CA TYR A 376 34.60 -15.62 7.67
C TYR A 376 34.94 -15.37 6.19
N ARG A 377 35.70 -16.28 5.56
CA ARG A 377 36.05 -16.18 4.12
C ARG A 377 34.88 -16.49 3.19
N GLU A 378 33.83 -17.14 3.70
CA GLU A 378 32.61 -17.43 2.96
C GLU A 378 31.61 -16.27 3.06
N LEU A 379 31.83 -15.29 3.97
CA LEU A 379 30.95 -14.15 4.19
C LEU A 379 31.38 -12.95 3.32
N PRO A 380 30.42 -12.19 2.76
CA PRO A 380 28.96 -12.35 2.90
C PRO A 380 28.42 -13.55 2.12
N LEU A 381 27.56 -14.34 2.75
CA LEU A 381 26.86 -15.48 2.14
C LEU A 381 25.41 -15.05 1.88
N ARG A 382 24.95 -15.13 0.62
CA ARG A 382 23.66 -14.61 0.19
C ARG A 382 22.80 -15.74 -0.37
N PHE A 383 21.73 -16.12 0.33
CA PHE A 383 20.74 -17.09 -0.17
C PHE A 383 19.55 -16.37 -0.79
N PHE A 384 19.00 -16.96 -1.84
CA PHE A 384 17.82 -16.46 -2.55
C PHE A 384 16.92 -17.63 -2.97
N GLU A 385 15.60 -17.46 -2.83
CA GLU A 385 14.59 -18.33 -3.43
C GLU A 385 13.36 -17.56 -3.88
N MET A 386 12.62 -18.09 -4.86
CA MET A 386 11.22 -17.77 -5.10
C MET A 386 10.37 -18.60 -4.14
N GLY A 387 10.26 -18.11 -2.91
CA GLY A 387 9.65 -18.85 -1.80
C GLY A 387 8.15 -18.62 -1.72
N HIS A 388 7.37 -19.73 -1.67
CA HIS A 388 5.93 -19.65 -1.48
C HIS A 388 5.61 -19.53 0.01
N ASP A 389 4.91 -18.46 0.41
CA ASP A 389 4.49 -18.20 1.77
C ASP A 389 2.97 -18.20 1.89
N TYR A 390 2.47 -18.58 3.08
CA TYR A 390 1.04 -18.68 3.36
C TYR A 390 0.71 -17.96 4.66
N ARG A 391 -0.17 -16.95 4.58
CA ARG A 391 -0.61 -16.16 5.74
C ARG A 391 -2.11 -16.20 5.91
N TYR A 392 -2.57 -16.43 7.13
CA TYR A 392 -3.98 -16.49 7.46
C TYR A 392 -4.57 -15.09 7.57
N GLU A 393 -4.66 -14.42 6.42
CA GLU A 393 -5.31 -13.11 6.32
C GLU A 393 -6.82 -13.23 6.53
N LYS A 394 -7.41 -12.31 7.32
CA LYS A 394 -8.87 -12.26 7.49
C LYS A 394 -9.55 -11.96 6.15
N SER A 395 -10.71 -12.59 5.89
CA SER A 395 -11.41 -12.45 4.60
C SER A 395 -11.73 -11.00 4.23
N GLY A 396 -12.01 -10.14 5.20
CA GLY A 396 -12.34 -8.73 4.96
C GLY A 396 -11.17 -7.84 4.52
N VAL A 397 -9.91 -8.31 4.64
CA VAL A 397 -8.72 -7.55 4.25
C VAL A 397 -8.06 -8.06 2.96
N VAL A 398 -8.50 -9.22 2.45
CA VAL A 398 -8.01 -9.80 1.18
C VAL A 398 -8.43 -8.91 0.01
N HIS A 399 -7.49 -8.62 -0.92
CA HIS A 399 -7.76 -7.73 -2.03
C HIS A 399 -6.97 -8.10 -3.30
N GLY A 400 -7.61 -8.82 -4.22
CA GLY A 400 -7.02 -9.22 -5.49
C GLY A 400 -5.62 -9.81 -5.33
N LEU A 401 -4.66 -9.37 -6.15
CA LEU A 401 -3.26 -9.76 -6.06
C LEU A 401 -2.46 -8.96 -5.00
N THR A 402 -3.00 -7.87 -4.47
CA THR A 402 -2.24 -6.97 -3.59
C THR A 402 -2.21 -7.41 -2.13
N ARG A 403 -3.17 -8.22 -1.70
CA ARG A 403 -3.19 -8.84 -0.37
C ARG A 403 -3.79 -10.24 -0.42
N MET A 404 -2.95 -11.24 -0.31
CA MET A 404 -3.27 -12.63 -0.56
C MET A 404 -2.95 -13.52 0.65
N ARG A 405 -3.54 -14.71 0.68
CA ARG A 405 -3.25 -15.77 1.66
C ARG A 405 -2.11 -16.69 1.24
N GLY A 406 -1.94 -16.91 -0.06
CA GLY A 406 -0.81 -17.65 -0.64
C GLY A 406 -0.14 -16.79 -1.69
N PHE A 407 1.17 -16.58 -1.58
CA PHE A 407 1.93 -15.71 -2.46
C PHE A 407 3.40 -16.15 -2.53
N THR A 408 4.10 -15.68 -3.55
CA THR A 408 5.52 -15.97 -3.77
C THR A 408 6.35 -14.73 -3.48
N GLN A 409 7.37 -14.87 -2.64
CA GLN A 409 8.37 -13.82 -2.41
C GLN A 409 9.66 -14.12 -3.16
N ASP A 410 10.28 -13.09 -3.72
CA ASP A 410 11.67 -13.10 -4.16
C ASP A 410 12.59 -12.89 -2.94
N ASP A 411 12.52 -13.85 -2.03
CA ASP A 411 13.07 -13.73 -0.69
C ASP A 411 14.56 -14.06 -0.65
N SER A 412 15.32 -13.23 0.04
CA SER A 412 16.76 -13.48 0.22
C SER A 412 17.26 -13.09 1.60
N HIS A 413 18.29 -13.82 2.04
CA HIS A 413 18.93 -13.64 3.33
C HIS A 413 20.43 -13.57 3.16
N THR A 414 21.02 -12.46 3.58
CA THR A 414 22.46 -12.24 3.58
C THR A 414 23.01 -12.43 4.99
N TYR A 415 23.99 -13.30 5.12
CA TYR A 415 24.74 -13.52 6.35
C TYR A 415 26.11 -12.88 6.20
N CYS A 416 26.44 -11.94 7.08
CA CYS A 416 27.69 -11.18 6.96
C CYS A 416 28.29 -10.87 8.34
N THR A 417 29.52 -10.34 8.36
CA THR A 417 30.07 -9.79 9.59
C THR A 417 29.45 -8.42 9.87
N PRO A 418 29.47 -7.92 11.13
CA PRO A 418 28.99 -6.57 11.44
C PRO A 418 29.63 -5.47 10.57
N GLU A 419 30.93 -5.62 10.25
CA GLU A 419 31.67 -4.65 9.44
C GLU A 419 31.24 -4.65 7.96
N GLN A 420 30.69 -5.77 7.46
CA GLN A 420 30.19 -5.89 6.10
C GLN A 420 28.77 -5.35 5.94
N ALA A 421 27.99 -5.25 7.03
CA ALA A 421 26.56 -5.00 6.97
C ALA A 421 26.18 -3.70 6.24
N SER A 422 26.87 -2.59 6.50
CA SER A 422 26.61 -1.30 5.83
C SER A 422 26.83 -1.40 4.32
N GLY A 423 27.89 -2.10 3.88
CA GLY A 423 28.17 -2.35 2.45
C GLY A 423 27.11 -3.21 1.77
N GLU A 424 26.66 -4.28 2.47
CA GLU A 424 25.63 -5.18 1.95
C GLU A 424 24.28 -4.48 1.81
N ILE A 425 23.88 -3.66 2.78
CA ILE A 425 22.62 -2.91 2.72
C ILE A 425 22.65 -1.89 1.56
N ARG A 426 23.76 -1.17 1.36
CA ARG A 426 23.89 -0.26 0.21
C ARG A 426 23.77 -1.00 -1.11
N MET A 427 24.48 -2.12 -1.26
CA MET A 427 24.38 -2.97 -2.46
C MET A 427 22.93 -3.43 -2.71
N LEU A 428 22.21 -3.84 -1.65
CA LEU A 428 20.81 -4.26 -1.75
C LEU A 428 19.90 -3.12 -2.19
N LEU A 429 20.06 -1.91 -1.63
CA LEU A 429 19.26 -0.75 -2.05
C LEU A 429 19.50 -0.41 -3.52
N ASP A 430 20.76 -0.35 -3.98
CA ASP A 430 21.08 -0.11 -5.39
C ASP A 430 20.49 -1.20 -6.29
N PHE A 431 20.56 -2.45 -5.86
CA PHE A 431 19.99 -3.58 -6.57
C PHE A 431 18.45 -3.48 -6.68
N PHE A 432 17.74 -3.12 -5.59
CA PHE A 432 16.30 -2.91 -5.62
C PHE A 432 15.91 -1.83 -6.63
N LEU A 433 16.56 -0.67 -6.53
CA LEU A 433 16.27 0.47 -7.40
C LEU A 433 16.55 0.15 -8.86
N SER A 434 17.59 -0.66 -9.15
CA SER A 434 17.87 -1.09 -10.51
C SER A 434 16.76 -1.99 -11.07
N ILE A 435 16.33 -3.00 -10.31
CA ILE A 435 15.24 -3.91 -10.72
C ILE A 435 13.94 -3.12 -10.96
N LEU A 436 13.55 -2.25 -10.03
CA LEU A 436 12.33 -1.46 -10.18
C LEU A 436 12.35 -0.58 -11.46
N ARG A 437 13.51 0.03 -11.75
CA ARG A 437 13.69 0.83 -12.99
C ARG A 437 13.57 -0.03 -14.25
N ASP A 438 14.11 -1.25 -14.22
CA ASP A 438 14.01 -2.18 -15.35
C ASP A 438 12.56 -2.54 -15.70
N PHE A 439 11.66 -2.50 -14.70
CA PHE A 439 10.22 -2.65 -14.88
C PHE A 439 9.47 -1.33 -15.11
N GLY A 440 10.17 -0.21 -15.32
CA GLY A 440 9.58 1.09 -15.60
C GLY A 440 9.08 1.88 -14.39
N LEU A 441 9.33 1.38 -13.20
CA LEU A 441 8.98 2.06 -11.95
C LEU A 441 10.16 2.95 -11.53
N THR A 442 10.02 4.29 -11.65
CA THR A 442 11.15 5.23 -11.51
C THR A 442 10.93 6.30 -10.45
N ASP A 443 9.70 6.48 -9.96
CA ASP A 443 9.38 7.45 -8.90
C ASP A 443 9.23 6.72 -7.57
N PHE A 444 10.21 6.89 -6.67
CA PHE A 444 10.25 6.23 -5.39
C PHE A 444 10.91 7.07 -4.30
N TYR A 445 10.58 6.77 -3.04
CA TYR A 445 11.22 7.27 -1.85
C TYR A 445 11.46 6.12 -0.86
N LEU A 446 12.27 6.35 0.15
CA LEU A 446 12.58 5.38 1.20
C LEU A 446 11.81 5.70 2.46
N GLU A 447 11.37 4.66 3.16
CA GLU A 447 10.71 4.73 4.45
C GLU A 447 11.51 3.92 5.46
N LEU A 448 11.97 4.55 6.54
CA LEU A 448 12.71 3.92 7.62
C LEU A 448 11.78 3.64 8.80
N SER A 449 11.43 2.38 8.97
CA SER A 449 10.60 1.90 10.07
C SER A 449 11.49 1.52 11.25
N THR A 450 11.22 2.16 12.39
CA THR A 450 11.91 1.94 13.67
C THR A 450 10.92 1.43 14.73
N ARG A 451 11.43 1.08 15.92
CA ARG A 451 10.56 0.85 17.08
C ARG A 451 9.95 2.16 17.57
N ASP A 452 8.84 2.05 18.30
CA ASP A 452 8.21 3.17 19.03
C ASP A 452 8.16 2.77 20.51
N ASP A 453 9.01 3.39 21.31
CA ASP A 453 9.17 3.08 22.73
C ASP A 453 8.00 3.59 23.58
N ASP A 454 7.24 4.58 23.09
CA ASP A 454 6.07 5.16 23.76
C ASP A 454 4.80 4.32 23.55
N LYS A 455 4.77 3.56 22.46
CA LYS A 455 3.64 2.71 22.07
C LYS A 455 4.15 1.31 21.74
N HIS A 456 3.77 0.31 22.49
CA HIS A 456 4.09 -1.08 22.15
C HIS A 456 5.55 -1.52 22.42
N ALA A 457 6.17 -1.05 23.50
CA ALA A 457 7.52 -1.49 23.88
C ALA A 457 7.64 -3.03 24.03
N ASP A 458 6.55 -3.71 24.39
CA ASP A 458 6.44 -5.17 24.51
C ASP A 458 6.43 -5.92 23.16
N LYS A 459 6.21 -5.23 22.07
CA LYS A 459 6.24 -5.80 20.70
C LYS A 459 7.64 -6.08 20.20
N PHE A 460 8.66 -5.36 20.68
CA PHE A 460 10.01 -5.37 20.14
C PHE A 460 10.98 -6.12 21.04
N ILE A 461 11.87 -6.93 20.46
CA ILE A 461 12.90 -7.69 21.17
C ILE A 461 14.29 -7.14 20.86
N GLY A 462 15.27 -7.38 21.74
CA GLY A 462 16.65 -6.88 21.62
C GLY A 462 16.95 -5.70 22.56
N SER A 463 18.23 -5.34 22.65
CA SER A 463 18.69 -4.22 23.49
C SER A 463 18.54 -2.87 22.78
N ASP A 464 18.57 -1.78 23.56
CA ASP A 464 18.55 -0.42 23.01
C ASP A 464 19.79 -0.15 22.14
N GLU A 465 20.92 -0.71 22.52
CA GLU A 465 22.18 -0.59 21.79
C GLU A 465 22.09 -1.29 20.42
N ASP A 466 21.51 -2.49 20.35
CA ASP A 466 21.32 -3.23 19.10
C ASP A 466 20.40 -2.46 18.15
N TRP A 467 19.29 -1.93 18.66
CA TRP A 467 18.35 -1.12 17.88
C TRP A 467 19.00 0.17 17.36
N ALA A 468 19.73 0.88 18.21
CA ALA A 468 20.42 2.11 17.82
C ALA A 468 21.48 1.86 16.74
N ALA A 469 22.31 0.81 16.91
CA ALA A 469 23.33 0.44 15.95
C ALA A 469 22.73 0.02 14.60
N ALA A 470 21.70 -0.84 14.61
CA ALA A 470 21.03 -1.30 13.38
C ALA A 470 20.33 -0.15 12.65
N THR A 471 19.64 0.74 13.38
CA THR A 471 18.96 1.91 12.79
C THR A 471 19.98 2.85 12.14
N SER A 472 21.11 3.15 12.81
CA SER A 472 22.15 4.02 12.27
C SER A 472 22.75 3.47 10.97
N ILE A 473 22.98 2.16 10.87
CA ILE A 473 23.48 1.50 9.66
C ILE A 473 22.50 1.64 8.50
N LEU A 474 21.20 1.45 8.76
CA LEU A 474 20.16 1.60 7.74
C LEU A 474 20.01 3.05 7.29
N GLU A 475 20.04 4.00 8.22
CA GLU A 475 19.92 5.44 7.94
C GLU A 475 21.11 5.95 7.10
N GLU A 476 22.34 5.54 7.42
CA GLU A 476 23.53 5.85 6.63
C GLU A 476 23.41 5.30 5.19
N ALA A 477 22.99 4.05 5.05
CA ALA A 477 22.79 3.43 3.75
C ALA A 477 21.70 4.16 2.93
N CYS A 478 20.58 4.54 3.55
CA CYS A 478 19.54 5.31 2.89
C CYS A 478 20.01 6.68 2.42
N THR A 479 20.73 7.40 3.28
CA THR A 479 21.29 8.71 2.95
C THR A 479 22.20 8.66 1.73
N SER A 480 22.96 7.58 1.57
CA SER A 480 23.88 7.39 0.43
C SER A 480 23.18 7.28 -0.92
N THR A 481 21.86 6.97 -0.95
CA THR A 481 21.09 6.86 -2.20
C THR A 481 20.67 8.23 -2.76
N GLY A 482 20.70 9.28 -1.96
CA GLY A 482 20.20 10.62 -2.31
C GLY A 482 18.66 10.71 -2.44
N LEU A 483 17.93 9.65 -2.09
CA LEU A 483 16.48 9.65 -2.11
C LEU A 483 15.90 10.28 -0.84
N GLN A 484 14.66 10.75 -0.93
CA GLN A 484 13.90 11.20 0.23
C GLN A 484 13.74 10.03 1.22
N LEU A 485 14.08 10.28 2.49
CA LEU A 485 13.89 9.33 3.59
C LEU A 485 12.76 9.83 4.48
N VAL A 486 11.74 9.00 4.68
CA VAL A 486 10.57 9.26 5.52
C VAL A 486 10.65 8.36 6.76
N PRO A 487 10.60 8.91 7.98
CA PRO A 487 10.55 8.11 9.20
C PRO A 487 9.18 7.45 9.40
N ASP A 488 9.18 6.20 9.88
CA ASP A 488 7.99 5.40 10.23
C ASP A 488 8.17 4.76 11.62
N PRO A 489 7.96 5.53 12.72
CA PRO A 489 8.08 5.02 14.07
C PRO A 489 6.99 3.96 14.37
N GLY A 490 7.39 2.81 14.93
CA GLY A 490 6.49 1.71 15.25
C GLY A 490 6.22 0.73 14.10
N GLY A 491 6.63 1.05 12.87
CA GLY A 491 6.46 0.22 11.68
C GLY A 491 7.47 -0.92 11.53
N ALA A 492 8.48 -1.00 12.40
CA ALA A 492 9.51 -2.03 12.34
C ALA A 492 8.97 -3.45 12.61
N ALA A 493 9.73 -4.46 12.16
CA ALA A 493 9.53 -5.84 12.59
C ALA A 493 9.90 -6.01 14.07
N PHE A 494 9.37 -7.03 14.74
CA PHE A 494 9.65 -7.27 16.16
C PHE A 494 11.15 -7.55 16.44
N TYR A 495 11.88 -7.99 15.42
CA TYR A 495 13.28 -8.44 15.50
C TYR A 495 14.30 -7.41 14.99
N GLY A 496 13.88 -6.28 14.44
CA GLY A 496 14.81 -5.25 13.96
C GLY A 496 14.18 -4.18 13.06
N PRO A 497 14.91 -3.08 12.82
CA PRO A 497 14.48 -2.00 11.94
C PRO A 497 14.49 -2.44 10.47
N LYS A 498 13.71 -1.73 9.66
CA LYS A 498 13.60 -1.99 8.22
C LYS A 498 13.59 -0.71 7.40
N VAL A 499 14.05 -0.83 6.16
CA VAL A 499 13.82 0.16 5.10
C VAL A 499 12.88 -0.43 4.06
N SER A 500 11.87 0.34 3.68
CA SER A 500 10.95 0.01 2.59
C SER A 500 11.13 0.98 1.43
N VAL A 501 11.13 0.46 0.19
CA VAL A 501 11.04 1.29 -1.00
C VAL A 501 9.57 1.50 -1.33
N GLN A 502 9.14 2.74 -1.27
CA GLN A 502 7.80 3.17 -1.63
C GLN A 502 7.82 3.67 -3.07
N VAL A 503 7.01 3.05 -3.93
CA VAL A 503 6.96 3.33 -5.37
C VAL A 503 5.68 4.06 -5.72
N LYS A 504 5.74 5.13 -6.52
CA LYS A 504 4.57 5.75 -7.11
C LYS A 504 4.28 5.17 -8.48
N ASP A 505 3.04 4.76 -8.70
CA ASP A 505 2.59 4.28 -10.00
C ASP A 505 2.27 5.43 -10.96
N ALA A 506 1.88 5.09 -12.20
CA ALA A 506 1.60 6.06 -13.27
C ALA A 506 0.50 7.10 -12.95
N ILE A 507 -0.28 6.91 -11.89
CA ILE A 507 -1.32 7.83 -11.40
C ILE A 507 -1.03 8.39 -10.01
N GLY A 508 0.21 8.19 -9.53
CA GLY A 508 0.70 8.77 -8.26
C GLY A 508 0.25 8.04 -6.99
N ARG A 509 -0.28 6.79 -7.07
CA ARG A 509 -0.54 5.99 -5.88
C ARG A 509 0.74 5.36 -5.38
N THR A 510 0.93 5.35 -4.07
CA THR A 510 2.11 4.77 -3.43
C THR A 510 1.91 3.29 -3.12
N TRP A 511 2.93 2.49 -3.42
CA TRP A 511 3.00 1.05 -3.17
C TRP A 511 4.31 0.69 -2.48
N GLN A 512 4.22 0.02 -1.34
CA GLN A 512 5.40 -0.58 -0.73
C GLN A 512 5.81 -1.79 -1.56
N MET A 513 7.02 -1.76 -2.10
CA MET A 513 7.60 -2.85 -2.92
C MET A 513 8.75 -3.52 -2.18
N SER A 514 9.97 -3.04 -2.36
CA SER A 514 11.15 -3.67 -1.81
C SER A 514 11.32 -3.40 -0.30
N THR A 515 11.94 -4.33 0.39
CA THR A 515 12.23 -4.22 1.82
C THR A 515 13.60 -4.78 2.13
N VAL A 516 14.37 -4.09 2.98
CA VAL A 516 15.57 -4.60 3.63
C VAL A 516 15.43 -4.47 5.14
N GLN A 517 15.78 -5.52 5.88
CA GLN A 517 15.61 -5.60 7.33
C GLN A 517 16.89 -6.11 7.98
N TYR A 518 17.34 -5.43 9.01
CA TYR A 518 18.50 -5.85 9.81
C TYR A 518 18.02 -6.69 10.98
N ASP A 519 18.49 -7.95 11.08
CA ASP A 519 18.10 -8.90 12.12
C ASP A 519 19.30 -9.32 12.96
N PHE A 520 19.28 -8.95 14.22
CA PHE A 520 20.26 -9.36 15.22
C PHE A 520 19.77 -10.50 16.12
N ASN A 521 18.47 -10.89 16.04
CA ASN A 521 17.81 -11.86 16.90
C ASN A 521 17.84 -13.30 16.37
N GLN A 522 17.48 -13.53 15.10
CA GLN A 522 17.39 -14.87 14.56
C GLN A 522 18.75 -15.61 14.55
N PRO A 523 19.90 -14.95 14.22
CA PRO A 523 21.20 -15.59 14.34
C PRO A 523 21.47 -16.14 15.76
N GLU A 524 21.05 -15.44 16.80
CA GLU A 524 21.16 -15.90 18.17
C GLU A 524 20.27 -17.10 18.46
N ARG A 525 19.00 -16.99 18.12
CA ARG A 525 18.01 -18.03 18.40
C ARG A 525 18.29 -19.34 17.69
N PHE A 526 18.86 -19.28 16.49
CA PHE A 526 19.29 -20.47 15.73
C PHE A 526 20.71 -20.93 16.08
N GLY A 527 21.45 -20.22 16.93
CA GLY A 527 22.84 -20.53 17.28
C GLY A 527 23.76 -20.50 16.06
N LEU A 528 23.57 -19.50 15.20
CA LEU A 528 24.40 -19.36 14.00
C LEU A 528 25.78 -18.83 14.36
N GLU A 529 26.83 -19.50 13.85
CA GLU A 529 28.21 -19.13 14.12
C GLU A 529 29.08 -19.29 12.86
N TYR A 530 30.12 -18.45 12.77
CA TYR A 530 31.22 -18.61 11.83
C TYR A 530 32.57 -18.54 12.56
N THR A 531 33.57 -19.14 12.00
CA THR A 531 34.94 -19.05 12.51
C THR A 531 35.61 -17.80 11.96
N ALA A 532 35.97 -16.85 12.83
CA ALA A 532 36.65 -15.61 12.48
C ALA A 532 38.13 -15.83 12.14
N ALA A 533 38.84 -14.80 11.67
CA ALA A 533 40.24 -14.86 11.27
C ALA A 533 41.20 -15.23 12.43
N ASP A 534 40.79 -14.87 13.66
CA ASP A 534 41.53 -15.22 14.89
C ASP A 534 41.21 -16.61 15.43
N GLY A 535 40.39 -17.40 14.72
CA GLY A 535 39.92 -18.72 15.15
C GLY A 535 38.75 -18.71 16.15
N SER A 536 38.33 -17.55 16.61
CA SER A 536 37.16 -17.44 17.50
C SER A 536 35.86 -17.73 16.77
N ARG A 537 34.84 -18.20 17.52
CA ARG A 537 33.47 -18.32 17.04
C ARG A 537 32.72 -17.02 17.22
N ARG A 538 32.14 -16.53 16.16
CA ARG A 538 31.36 -15.28 16.16
C ARG A 538 29.99 -15.47 15.50
N ARG A 539 29.02 -14.67 15.93
CA ARG A 539 27.67 -14.65 15.37
C ARG A 539 27.64 -13.76 14.14
N PRO A 540 27.04 -14.20 13.01
CA PRO A 540 26.83 -13.33 11.86
C PRO A 540 25.67 -12.36 12.12
N VAL A 541 25.65 -11.26 11.38
CA VAL A 541 24.45 -10.45 11.14
C VAL A 541 23.63 -11.11 10.05
N MET A 542 22.32 -11.06 10.15
CA MET A 542 21.39 -11.50 9.12
C MET A 542 20.64 -10.30 8.55
N ILE A 543 20.59 -10.20 7.23
CA ILE A 543 19.85 -9.16 6.52
C ILE A 543 18.80 -9.84 5.65
N HIS A 544 17.54 -9.57 5.92
CA HIS A 544 16.41 -10.01 5.10
C HIS A 544 16.20 -9.03 3.96
N SER A 545 15.90 -9.51 2.76
CA SER A 545 15.56 -8.63 1.66
C SER A 545 14.62 -9.28 0.65
N ALA A 546 13.64 -8.51 0.19
CA ALA A 546 12.74 -8.83 -0.92
C ALA A 546 12.71 -7.63 -1.87
N LYS A 547 12.87 -7.85 -3.17
CA LYS A 547 13.00 -6.78 -4.17
C LYS A 547 11.63 -6.40 -4.74
N LEU A 548 10.82 -7.42 -5.03
CA LEU A 548 9.44 -7.26 -5.49
C LEU A 548 8.43 -7.28 -4.32
N GLY A 549 8.85 -7.80 -3.17
CA GLY A 549 7.99 -8.15 -2.05
C GLY A 549 7.20 -9.43 -2.32
N SER A 550 6.03 -9.37 -2.95
CA SER A 550 5.31 -10.52 -3.49
C SER A 550 5.20 -10.40 -5.01
N VAL A 551 5.47 -11.49 -5.73
CA VAL A 551 5.37 -11.55 -7.20
C VAL A 551 3.95 -11.22 -7.63
N GLU A 552 2.93 -11.74 -6.94
CA GLU A 552 1.53 -11.48 -7.22
C GLU A 552 1.19 -9.99 -7.03
N ARG A 553 1.59 -9.40 -5.89
CA ARG A 553 1.40 -7.96 -5.64
C ARG A 553 2.10 -7.11 -6.70
N PHE A 554 3.32 -7.48 -7.07
CA PHE A 554 4.09 -6.81 -8.10
C PHE A 554 3.40 -6.89 -9.46
N ILE A 555 2.87 -8.06 -9.86
CA ILE A 555 2.06 -8.22 -11.08
C ILE A 555 0.84 -7.30 -11.01
N GLY A 556 0.13 -7.26 -9.89
CA GLY A 556 -1.02 -6.37 -9.72
C GLY A 556 -0.67 -4.91 -9.93
N VAL A 557 0.45 -4.45 -9.34
CA VAL A 557 0.96 -3.08 -9.51
C VAL A 557 1.36 -2.80 -10.96
N LEU A 558 2.05 -3.72 -11.64
CA LEU A 558 2.41 -3.58 -13.06
C LEU A 558 1.19 -3.54 -13.99
N VAL A 559 0.16 -4.39 -13.74
CA VAL A 559 -1.10 -4.35 -14.49
C VAL A 559 -1.74 -2.97 -14.39
N GLU A 560 -1.77 -2.39 -13.21
CA GLU A 560 -2.33 -1.05 -12.98
C GLU A 560 -1.43 0.07 -13.52
N HIS A 561 -0.11 -0.03 -13.33
CA HIS A 561 0.87 0.94 -13.84
C HIS A 561 0.79 1.08 -15.36
N TYR A 562 0.84 -0.05 -16.07
CA TYR A 562 0.75 -0.10 -17.53
C TYR A 562 -0.69 -0.09 -18.05
N ALA A 563 -1.69 -0.08 -17.18
CA ALA A 563 -3.10 -0.24 -17.57
C ALA A 563 -3.30 -1.49 -18.49
N GLY A 564 -2.54 -2.56 -18.26
CA GLY A 564 -2.52 -3.78 -19.06
C GLY A 564 -1.76 -3.69 -20.39
N ALA A 565 -1.22 -2.53 -20.76
CA ALA A 565 -0.43 -2.35 -21.99
C ALA A 565 1.06 -2.59 -21.72
N PHE A 566 1.43 -3.80 -21.34
CA PHE A 566 2.80 -4.17 -20.98
C PHE A 566 3.84 -3.83 -22.03
N PRO A 567 5.10 -3.55 -21.63
CA PRO A 567 6.25 -3.49 -22.55
C PRO A 567 6.37 -4.77 -23.37
N VAL A 568 7.01 -4.70 -24.52
CA VAL A 568 7.12 -5.84 -25.46
C VAL A 568 7.69 -7.09 -24.76
N TRP A 569 8.75 -6.93 -24.00
CA TRP A 569 9.43 -8.05 -23.34
C TRP A 569 8.58 -8.73 -22.25
N LEU A 570 7.67 -8.01 -21.59
CA LEU A 570 6.72 -8.52 -20.59
C LEU A 570 5.38 -8.99 -21.19
N SER A 571 5.05 -8.60 -22.41
CA SER A 571 3.76 -8.93 -23.01
C SER A 571 3.60 -10.43 -23.18
N PRO A 572 2.54 -11.07 -22.64
CA PRO A 572 2.29 -12.49 -22.83
C PRO A 572 2.18 -12.89 -24.31
N VAL A 573 1.56 -12.04 -25.10
CA VAL A 573 1.52 -12.09 -26.55
C VAL A 573 2.20 -10.83 -27.07
N GLN A 574 3.28 -10.99 -27.81
CA GLN A 574 4.03 -9.87 -28.36
C GLN A 574 3.50 -9.45 -29.75
N VAL A 575 3.11 -10.43 -30.54
CA VAL A 575 2.56 -10.22 -31.87
C VAL A 575 1.22 -10.94 -31.97
N LEU A 576 0.18 -10.24 -32.42
CA LEU A 576 -1.08 -10.84 -32.85
C LEU A 576 -1.25 -10.71 -34.36
N GLY A 577 -1.22 -11.83 -35.06
CA GLY A 577 -1.43 -11.89 -36.51
C GLY A 577 -2.92 -11.88 -36.86
N VAL A 578 -3.32 -11.04 -37.82
CA VAL A 578 -4.69 -10.90 -38.30
C VAL A 578 -4.70 -10.94 -39.83
N PRO A 579 -5.20 -12.02 -40.44
CA PRO A 579 -5.35 -12.07 -41.90
C PRO A 579 -6.55 -11.24 -42.35
N VAL A 580 -6.43 -10.56 -43.48
CA VAL A 580 -7.52 -9.78 -44.09
C VAL A 580 -8.63 -10.73 -44.55
N ALA A 581 -8.26 -11.91 -45.06
CA ALA A 581 -9.14 -13.00 -45.49
C ALA A 581 -8.46 -14.35 -45.26
N GLU A 582 -9.23 -15.44 -45.22
CA GLU A 582 -8.80 -16.83 -44.99
C GLU A 582 -7.70 -17.30 -45.97
N GLU A 583 -7.70 -16.82 -47.20
CA GLU A 583 -6.68 -17.14 -48.20
C GLU A 583 -5.26 -16.72 -47.83
N PHE A 584 -5.10 -15.87 -46.80
CA PHE A 584 -3.80 -15.40 -46.29
C PHE A 584 -3.35 -16.17 -45.03
N ASP A 585 -4.14 -17.09 -44.51
CA ASP A 585 -3.84 -17.83 -43.27
C ASP A 585 -2.52 -18.60 -43.39
N GLU A 586 -2.28 -19.29 -44.50
CA GLU A 586 -1.04 -20.07 -44.70
C GLU A 586 0.20 -19.19 -44.70
N TYR A 587 0.15 -18.03 -45.36
CA TYR A 587 1.24 -17.08 -45.36
C TYR A 587 1.50 -16.54 -43.96
N LEU A 588 0.43 -16.19 -43.24
CA LEU A 588 0.53 -15.65 -41.86
C LEU A 588 1.05 -16.73 -40.88
N HIS A 589 0.65 -18.00 -41.06
CA HIS A 589 1.24 -19.11 -40.28
C HIS A 589 2.75 -19.23 -40.50
N GLY A 590 3.22 -19.16 -41.75
CA GLY A 590 4.65 -19.19 -42.04
C GLY A 590 5.40 -18.04 -41.41
N PHE A 591 4.84 -16.83 -41.38
CA PHE A 591 5.44 -15.69 -40.71
C PHE A 591 5.44 -15.86 -39.17
N ALA A 592 4.36 -16.39 -38.61
CA ALA A 592 4.31 -16.69 -37.17
C ALA A 592 5.36 -17.73 -36.76
N ASP A 593 5.67 -18.69 -37.60
CA ASP A 593 6.72 -19.70 -37.36
C ASP A 593 8.12 -19.06 -37.39
N ASP A 594 8.38 -18.11 -38.31
CA ASP A 594 9.61 -17.32 -38.32
C ASP A 594 9.80 -16.56 -37.00
N LEU A 595 8.73 -15.91 -36.51
CA LEU A 595 8.75 -15.19 -35.23
C LEU A 595 8.99 -16.13 -34.04
N ARG A 596 8.30 -17.30 -34.00
CA ARG A 596 8.49 -18.30 -32.94
C ARG A 596 9.93 -18.86 -32.93
N ALA A 597 10.50 -19.11 -34.10
CA ALA A 597 11.90 -19.53 -34.23
C ALA A 597 12.87 -18.46 -33.71
N ALA A 598 12.49 -17.18 -33.77
CA ALA A 598 13.24 -16.08 -33.19
C ALA A 598 12.93 -15.83 -31.69
N GLY A 599 12.16 -16.71 -31.02
CA GLY A 599 11.81 -16.59 -29.60
C GLY A 599 10.69 -15.60 -29.28
N VAL A 600 9.93 -15.16 -30.28
CA VAL A 600 8.81 -14.22 -30.13
C VAL A 600 7.53 -14.97 -29.79
N ARG A 601 6.73 -14.46 -28.85
CA ARG A 601 5.41 -15.01 -28.45
C ARG A 601 4.34 -14.48 -29.38
N VAL A 602 3.74 -15.37 -30.19
CA VAL A 602 2.83 -15.05 -31.29
C VAL A 602 1.50 -15.77 -31.14
N ASP A 603 0.40 -15.06 -31.23
CA ASP A 603 -0.95 -15.59 -31.43
C ASP A 603 -1.48 -15.18 -32.81
N LEU A 604 -2.44 -15.96 -33.32
CA LEU A 604 -3.14 -15.70 -34.59
C LEU A 604 -4.65 -15.62 -34.35
N ASP A 605 -5.31 -14.60 -34.87
CA ASP A 605 -6.78 -14.51 -34.90
C ASP A 605 -7.31 -15.07 -36.26
N LEU A 606 -7.46 -16.38 -36.32
CA LEU A 606 -8.01 -17.09 -37.48
C LEU A 606 -9.53 -17.33 -37.37
N SER A 607 -10.20 -16.59 -36.46
CA SER A 607 -11.66 -16.70 -36.32
C SER A 607 -12.40 -16.33 -37.60
N SER A 608 -13.66 -16.76 -37.74
CA SER A 608 -14.53 -16.38 -38.85
C SER A 608 -15.11 -14.96 -38.75
N ASP A 609 -14.65 -14.19 -37.77
CA ASP A 609 -15.06 -12.81 -37.56
C ASP A 609 -14.64 -11.93 -38.75
N ARG A 610 -15.45 -10.88 -39.02
CA ARG A 610 -15.08 -9.85 -40.01
C ARG A 610 -13.79 -9.13 -39.59
N PHE A 611 -12.94 -8.80 -40.55
CA PHE A 611 -11.66 -8.12 -40.33
C PHE A 611 -11.73 -6.96 -39.35
N GLY A 612 -12.70 -6.05 -39.48
CA GLY A 612 -12.86 -4.90 -38.57
C GLY A 612 -13.16 -5.32 -37.12
N LYS A 613 -13.80 -6.49 -36.89
CA LYS A 613 -14.01 -7.02 -35.53
C LYS A 613 -12.72 -7.63 -34.97
N LYS A 614 -11.96 -8.38 -35.81
CA LYS A 614 -10.64 -8.90 -35.41
C LYS A 614 -9.69 -7.78 -34.99
N ILE A 615 -9.61 -6.69 -35.76
CA ILE A 615 -8.78 -5.50 -35.41
C ILE A 615 -9.25 -4.83 -34.10
N ARG A 616 -10.56 -4.75 -33.86
CA ARG A 616 -11.09 -4.23 -32.61
C ARG A 616 -10.68 -5.10 -31.43
N ASN A 617 -10.85 -6.42 -31.53
CA ASN A 617 -10.46 -7.38 -30.49
C ASN A 617 -8.95 -7.32 -30.24
N ALA A 618 -8.14 -7.26 -31.29
CA ALA A 618 -6.69 -7.10 -31.22
C ALA A 618 -6.28 -5.80 -30.49
N THR A 619 -6.94 -4.69 -30.77
CA THR A 619 -6.69 -3.42 -30.07
C THR A 619 -7.09 -3.50 -28.59
N GLN A 620 -8.20 -4.16 -28.26
CA GLN A 620 -8.65 -4.36 -26.87
C GLN A 620 -7.72 -5.26 -26.07
N SER A 621 -7.07 -6.25 -26.70
CA SER A 621 -6.10 -7.14 -26.03
C SER A 621 -4.76 -6.46 -25.72
N LYS A 622 -4.57 -5.21 -26.14
CA LYS A 622 -3.41 -4.34 -25.84
C LYS A 622 -2.05 -4.95 -26.23
N VAL A 623 -2.03 -5.83 -27.23
CA VAL A 623 -0.77 -6.39 -27.74
C VAL A 623 0.11 -5.29 -28.37
N PRO A 624 1.46 -5.37 -28.22
CA PRO A 624 2.36 -4.34 -28.77
C PRO A 624 2.34 -4.26 -30.30
N PHE A 625 2.29 -5.40 -30.97
CA PHE A 625 2.31 -5.48 -32.43
C PHE A 625 1.08 -6.25 -32.93
N ILE A 626 0.25 -5.61 -33.75
CA ILE A 626 -0.76 -6.29 -34.56
C ILE A 626 -0.17 -6.38 -35.96
N VAL A 627 -0.01 -7.61 -36.45
CA VAL A 627 0.47 -7.88 -37.83
C VAL A 627 -0.74 -8.17 -38.70
N ILE A 628 -0.86 -7.43 -39.78
CA ILE A 628 -1.91 -7.57 -40.77
C ILE A 628 -1.28 -8.11 -42.04
N VAL A 629 -1.93 -9.06 -42.69
CA VAL A 629 -1.50 -9.64 -43.97
C VAL A 629 -2.66 -9.63 -44.92
N GLY A 630 -2.43 -8.98 -46.09
CA GLY A 630 -3.31 -8.96 -47.24
C GLY A 630 -2.61 -9.44 -48.51
N GLY A 631 -3.26 -9.26 -49.67
CA GLY A 631 -2.71 -9.69 -50.96
C GLY A 631 -1.41 -9.01 -51.33
N GLU A 632 -1.32 -7.68 -51.12
CA GLU A 632 -0.10 -6.91 -51.41
C GLU A 632 1.08 -7.36 -50.54
N ASP A 633 0.82 -7.62 -49.26
CA ASP A 633 1.86 -8.11 -48.32
C ASP A 633 2.37 -9.47 -48.75
N ARG A 634 1.45 -10.45 -49.03
CA ARG A 634 1.83 -11.80 -49.47
C ARG A 634 2.67 -11.75 -50.73
N ASP A 635 2.20 -11.00 -51.74
CA ASP A 635 2.82 -10.97 -53.07
C ASP A 635 4.19 -10.29 -53.04
N ALA A 636 4.41 -9.35 -52.06
CA ALA A 636 5.68 -8.68 -51.83
C ALA A 636 6.59 -9.43 -50.83
N GLY A 637 6.17 -10.55 -50.26
CA GLY A 637 6.93 -11.23 -49.16
C GLY A 637 7.09 -10.36 -47.92
N ALA A 638 6.08 -9.54 -47.62
CA ALA A 638 6.09 -8.54 -46.56
C ALA A 638 4.93 -8.75 -45.53
N VAL A 639 4.88 -7.91 -44.52
CA VAL A 639 3.77 -7.81 -43.55
C VAL A 639 3.54 -6.32 -43.22
N SER A 640 2.36 -6.00 -42.70
CA SER A 640 2.01 -4.67 -42.23
C SER A 640 1.78 -4.64 -40.76
N PHE A 641 2.40 -3.71 -40.01
CA PHE A 641 2.21 -3.51 -38.58
C PHE A 641 1.15 -2.45 -38.30
N ARG A 642 0.36 -2.70 -37.25
CA ARG A 642 -0.44 -1.71 -36.58
C ARG A 642 -0.03 -1.67 -35.10
N PHE A 643 0.33 -0.49 -34.60
CA PHE A 643 0.77 -0.27 -33.23
C PHE A 643 -0.41 0.10 -32.33
N ARG A 644 -0.16 0.13 -30.99
CA ARG A 644 -1.19 0.47 -29.98
C ARG A 644 -1.77 1.88 -30.13
N ASP A 645 -0.96 2.84 -30.61
CA ASP A 645 -1.39 4.21 -30.88
C ASP A 645 -2.24 4.34 -32.17
N GLY A 646 -2.44 3.23 -32.88
CA GLY A 646 -3.17 3.17 -34.13
C GLY A 646 -2.34 3.51 -35.37
N SER A 647 -1.08 3.92 -35.21
CA SER A 647 -0.17 4.13 -36.32
C SER A 647 0.16 2.84 -37.07
N GLN A 648 0.54 2.92 -38.33
CA GLN A 648 0.77 1.75 -39.20
C GLN A 648 2.11 1.88 -39.95
N LEU A 649 2.78 0.74 -40.08
CA LEU A 649 3.99 0.58 -40.90
C LEU A 649 3.73 -0.57 -41.89
N ASN A 650 3.48 -0.24 -43.13
CA ASN A 650 3.05 -1.19 -44.15
C ASN A 650 4.20 -1.72 -44.99
N GLY A 651 4.07 -2.95 -45.51
CA GLY A 651 4.96 -3.52 -46.51
C GLY A 651 6.38 -3.79 -45.98
N VAL A 652 6.53 -4.15 -44.73
CA VAL A 652 7.83 -4.49 -44.11
C VAL A 652 8.22 -5.91 -44.55
N PRO A 653 9.40 -6.10 -45.18
CA PRO A 653 9.88 -7.43 -45.53
C PRO A 653 9.89 -8.39 -44.33
N ARG A 654 9.50 -9.66 -44.51
CA ARG A 654 9.36 -10.63 -43.40
C ARG A 654 10.61 -10.70 -42.51
N ALA A 655 11.82 -10.78 -43.10
CA ALA A 655 13.06 -10.87 -42.32
C ALA A 655 13.29 -9.63 -41.46
N GLU A 656 13.01 -8.42 -41.99
CA GLU A 656 13.12 -7.17 -41.26
C GLU A 656 12.07 -7.05 -40.16
N ALA A 657 10.87 -7.56 -40.43
CA ALA A 657 9.77 -7.59 -39.44
C ALA A 657 10.10 -8.50 -38.24
N VAL A 658 10.70 -9.65 -38.50
CA VAL A 658 11.17 -10.55 -37.41
C VAL A 658 12.24 -9.85 -36.59
N GLU A 659 13.23 -9.24 -37.25
CA GLU A 659 14.34 -8.56 -36.57
C GLU A 659 13.85 -7.36 -35.76
N LEU A 660 12.91 -6.57 -36.30
CA LEU A 660 12.29 -5.46 -35.58
C LEU A 660 11.66 -5.91 -34.24
N VAL A 661 10.85 -6.96 -34.27
CA VAL A 661 10.17 -7.46 -33.06
C VAL A 661 11.19 -8.05 -32.09
N ARG A 662 12.17 -8.79 -32.58
CA ARG A 662 13.25 -9.37 -31.78
C ARG A 662 14.07 -8.30 -31.07
N ALA A 663 14.49 -7.26 -31.79
CA ALA A 663 15.27 -6.16 -31.24
C ALA A 663 14.51 -5.39 -30.14
N TRP A 664 13.19 -5.21 -30.29
CA TRP A 664 12.36 -4.65 -29.24
C TRP A 664 12.28 -5.55 -27.99
N ASN A 665 12.11 -6.86 -28.16
CA ASN A 665 12.11 -7.81 -27.07
C ASN A 665 13.45 -7.80 -26.31
N ASP A 666 14.56 -7.87 -27.04
CA ASP A 666 15.90 -8.00 -26.48
C ASP A 666 16.36 -6.71 -25.78
N SER A 667 15.91 -5.54 -26.26
CA SER A 667 16.22 -4.25 -25.66
C SER A 667 15.59 -4.01 -24.29
N ARG A 668 14.56 -4.80 -23.90
CA ARG A 668 13.79 -4.67 -22.66
C ARG A 668 13.29 -3.25 -22.36
N ARG A 669 13.01 -2.47 -23.40
CA ARG A 669 12.48 -1.11 -23.28
C ARG A 669 11.09 -1.13 -22.69
N ASN A 670 10.76 -0.09 -21.90
CA ASN A 670 9.46 0.05 -21.23
C ASN A 670 8.45 0.90 -22.00
N ASP A 671 8.88 1.58 -23.07
CA ASP A 671 8.01 2.32 -23.98
C ASP A 671 7.29 1.38 -24.97
N SER A 672 6.17 1.87 -25.52
CA SER A 672 5.43 1.14 -26.56
C SER A 672 6.01 1.43 -27.93
N PRO A 673 6.07 0.43 -28.84
CA PRO A 673 6.46 0.67 -30.21
C PRO A 673 5.45 1.55 -30.93
N THR A 674 5.97 2.45 -31.78
CA THR A 674 5.24 3.34 -32.69
C THR A 674 5.89 3.30 -34.05
N VAL A 675 5.23 3.86 -35.08
CA VAL A 675 5.85 3.95 -36.41
C VAL A 675 7.15 4.76 -36.39
N GLU A 676 7.23 5.81 -35.58
CA GLU A 676 8.42 6.63 -35.46
C GLU A 676 9.60 5.89 -34.85
N THR A 677 9.33 5.20 -33.73
CA THR A 677 10.36 4.42 -33.04
C THR A 677 10.78 3.18 -33.82
N ALA A 678 9.86 2.55 -34.55
CA ALA A 678 10.16 1.41 -35.42
C ALA A 678 11.07 1.81 -36.59
N ARG A 679 10.86 2.97 -37.21
CA ARG A 679 11.73 3.47 -38.26
C ARG A 679 13.13 3.81 -37.77
N ARG A 680 13.26 4.43 -36.61
CA ARG A 680 14.58 4.73 -36.00
C ARG A 680 15.38 3.48 -35.63
N ALA A 681 14.74 2.36 -35.45
CA ALA A 681 15.40 1.09 -35.15
C ALA A 681 15.92 0.39 -36.44
N GLN A 682 15.45 0.84 -37.61
CA GLN A 682 15.90 0.36 -38.91
C GLN A 682 17.08 1.18 -39.50
N ASP A 683 17.25 2.43 -39.04
CA ASP A 683 18.38 3.30 -39.33
C ASP A 683 19.58 3.01 -38.36
#